data_91c44b50764d6015a9c2bc72d64a2fd8
#
_entry.id   91c44b50764d6015a9c2bc72d64a2fd8
#
_cell.length_a   1.000
_cell.length_b   1.000
_cell.length_c   1.000
_cell.angle_alpha   90.00
_cell.angle_beta   90.00
_cell.angle_gamma   90.00
#
_symmetry.space_group_name_H-M   'P 1'
#
loop_
_entity.id
_entity.type
_entity.pdbx_description
1 polymer ?
#
loop_
_entity_poly.entity_id
_entity_poly.type
_entity_poly.pdbx_seq_one_letter_code
_entity_poly.pdbx_strand_id
1 'polypeptide(L)'
;MRRARYIFVGALFLVLMVLVHGGAELQASLDPPGPPAEGTVAALQAWLTSGLPAVAHTAAYYRVIFSIWATIFLLTPALCFHIFSRSTAANTYWRAFWTAAYLAFLVHIYWAVSRVCGGDVHVVFNSKVATAAFPECLIEHPRPDFLLAAWWGLDVVLAWLITDNIKWLRAERGAVHMLAFAMFFGAFVLATKAGIVAHLLGILMAILVLGCVLIRLIVQENDPKSLIAILYVGFFQFLNLFVRWDKLPTLLGVSNLAALREVLRSKNLHNTSDIAVTEEKGLRPTVPYDPRYLCEREDDGQYNDLSKPTMGNAALNPDDPFNGPEFTQSNPGARFGRNIPLSEVDPTRDGDILDPSPRLVSNRLLARRKTSDGGDDFKPAGILNLLAAAWIQFQTHDWFNHGTPRPIDDDPFDVPIPPGDSWPGKMLVRRTRPDPTRKPNDHAGPTTYANAETHWWDASQIYGDSPQAGAKYRTWKDGKLAVDPNTRLIPLDPTGVEVTGLTSNWWLGLSLLHNLFTLEHNAICDHLIKAFPEWRDDPQKTPLEKDAQIFRVARMVNNSLMAKIHTVDWTPAILTHPALQVAMNANWWGLAGEHVKKYLGRISTSEAISGIPGSVANQTGADYCLTEEFTAVYRLHPLLPNDIAVRHFQGDRPGRTLKFEANDLNDPDLIVGPNAMTNALRDASLIDLIYTFGVHNPGAVTLQNFPNWMRRMRRRTGTKLEEMIDLAAIDILRDRERGVPRYNRFRKLFHKPPVRSFEEMTSDPELAKTLREVYGHPDKVDLMVGMYAEEPPEGFGFSDTAFRVFILMASRRLKSDRFYTDDYTPAVYTQAGIDWIDNNNMTTVLLRHFPELTPILQRTPNAFAPWKVS
;
A
#
# COMPACT_ATOMS: atom_id res chain seq x y z
N MET A 1 -3.05 -23.09 -11.09
CA MET A 1 -4.17 -22.21 -10.75
C MET A 1 -5.36 -22.25 -11.69
N ARG A 2 -5.22 -22.01 -13.01
CA ARG A 2 -6.39 -21.99 -13.94
C ARG A 2 -7.20 -23.29 -13.92
N ARG A 3 -6.56 -24.47 -13.97
CA ARG A 3 -7.23 -25.79 -13.88
C ARG A 3 -7.96 -25.98 -12.53
N ALA A 4 -7.37 -25.55 -11.42
CA ALA A 4 -7.99 -25.67 -10.09
C ALA A 4 -9.32 -24.91 -10.00
N ARG A 5 -9.43 -23.74 -10.62
CA ARG A 5 -10.68 -22.93 -10.64
C ARG A 5 -11.81 -23.65 -11.38
N TYR A 6 -11.51 -24.27 -12.51
CA TYR A 6 -12.52 -25.09 -13.23
C TYR A 6 -12.94 -26.32 -12.44
N ILE A 7 -11.99 -27.01 -11.77
CA ILE A 7 -12.26 -28.16 -10.90
C ILE A 7 -13.17 -27.72 -9.73
N PHE A 8 -12.87 -26.60 -9.09
CA PHE A 8 -13.69 -26.07 -7.98
C PHE A 8 -15.15 -25.84 -8.40
N VAL A 9 -15.38 -25.12 -9.50
CA VAL A 9 -16.76 -24.84 -9.96
C VAL A 9 -17.45 -26.12 -10.45
N GLY A 10 -16.73 -27.00 -11.10
CA GLY A 10 -17.26 -28.30 -11.51
C GLY A 10 -17.67 -29.19 -10.31
N ALA A 11 -16.84 -29.22 -9.27
CA ALA A 11 -17.17 -29.93 -8.03
C ALA A 11 -18.39 -29.33 -7.32
N LEU A 12 -18.45 -27.98 -7.24
CA LEU A 12 -19.61 -27.27 -6.67
C LEU A 12 -20.88 -27.59 -7.46
N PHE A 13 -20.84 -27.57 -8.79
CA PHE A 13 -21.98 -27.96 -9.62
C PHE A 13 -22.44 -29.42 -9.33
N LEU A 14 -21.51 -30.37 -9.25
CA LEU A 14 -21.85 -31.76 -8.94
C LEU A 14 -22.50 -31.90 -7.57
N VAL A 15 -21.95 -31.23 -6.54
CA VAL A 15 -22.54 -31.21 -5.18
C VAL A 15 -23.98 -30.65 -5.22
N LEU A 16 -24.16 -29.52 -5.92
CA LEU A 16 -25.50 -28.95 -6.08
C LEU A 16 -26.48 -29.89 -6.78
N MET A 17 -26.03 -30.60 -7.83
CA MET A 17 -26.89 -31.57 -8.53
C MET A 17 -27.26 -32.78 -7.63
N VAL A 18 -26.33 -33.26 -6.81
CA VAL A 18 -26.63 -34.26 -5.78
C VAL A 18 -27.66 -33.75 -4.78
N LEU A 19 -27.50 -32.51 -4.31
CA LEU A 19 -28.48 -31.90 -3.40
C LEU A 19 -29.85 -31.67 -4.07
N VAL A 20 -29.88 -31.28 -5.34
CA VAL A 20 -31.13 -31.14 -6.11
C VAL A 20 -31.90 -32.47 -6.19
N HIS A 21 -31.19 -33.57 -6.49
CA HIS A 21 -31.83 -34.88 -6.66
C HIS A 21 -32.13 -35.58 -5.33
N GLY A 22 -31.13 -35.66 -4.44
CA GLY A 22 -31.28 -36.32 -3.13
C GLY A 22 -32.16 -35.51 -2.18
N GLY A 23 -32.04 -34.16 -2.18
CA GLY A 23 -32.91 -33.29 -1.41
C GLY A 23 -34.38 -33.35 -1.85
N ALA A 24 -34.61 -33.49 -3.16
CA ALA A 24 -35.99 -33.61 -3.67
C ALA A 24 -36.64 -34.94 -3.24
N GLU A 25 -35.91 -36.05 -3.23
CA GLU A 25 -36.39 -37.32 -2.71
C GLU A 25 -36.67 -37.25 -1.21
N LEU A 26 -35.76 -36.65 -0.46
CA LEU A 26 -35.94 -36.47 0.99
C LEU A 26 -37.14 -35.58 1.28
N GLN A 27 -37.28 -34.45 0.60
CA GLN A 27 -38.42 -33.52 0.80
C GLN A 27 -39.76 -34.21 0.45
N ALA A 28 -39.79 -34.91 -0.67
CA ALA A 28 -41.02 -35.71 -1.05
C ALA A 28 -41.36 -36.79 -0.05
N SER A 29 -40.40 -37.38 0.66
CA SER A 29 -40.60 -38.35 1.71
C SER A 29 -41.09 -37.72 3.03
N LEU A 30 -40.73 -36.49 3.28
CA LEU A 30 -41.11 -35.76 4.49
C LEU A 30 -42.49 -35.03 4.37
N ASP A 31 -42.98 -34.88 3.13
CA ASP A 31 -44.28 -34.26 2.82
C ASP A 31 -45.30 -35.34 2.36
N PRO A 32 -45.83 -36.18 3.24
CA PRO A 32 -46.87 -37.12 2.85
C PRO A 32 -48.17 -36.34 2.44
N PRO A 33 -48.94 -36.86 1.50
CA PRO A 33 -50.22 -36.24 1.07
C PRO A 33 -51.23 -36.31 2.19
N GLY A 34 -51.34 -35.23 2.96
CA GLY A 34 -52.28 -35.06 4.08
C GLY A 34 -52.30 -33.64 4.61
N PRO A 35 -53.34 -33.21 5.39
CA PRO A 35 -53.38 -31.88 5.93
C PRO A 35 -52.19 -31.62 6.87
N PRO A 36 -51.66 -30.37 6.93
CA PRO A 36 -50.48 -30.04 7.70
C PRO A 36 -50.71 -30.26 9.20
N ALA A 37 -49.77 -30.94 9.83
CA ALA A 37 -49.73 -31.13 11.27
C ALA A 37 -49.42 -29.79 11.98
N GLU A 38 -50.16 -29.45 13.02
CA GLU A 38 -49.95 -28.27 13.83
C GLU A 38 -48.61 -28.37 14.61
N GLY A 39 -47.69 -27.46 14.32
CA GLY A 39 -46.40 -27.31 15.03
C GLY A 39 -45.51 -26.23 14.44
N THR A 40 -44.59 -25.64 15.24
CA THR A 40 -43.73 -24.52 14.84
C THR A 40 -42.81 -24.86 13.65
N VAL A 41 -42.41 -26.14 13.48
CA VAL A 41 -41.59 -26.59 12.33
C VAL A 41 -42.48 -26.68 11.07
N ALA A 42 -43.73 -27.14 11.20
CA ALA A 42 -44.70 -27.19 10.10
C ALA A 42 -45.11 -25.77 9.66
N ALA A 43 -45.25 -24.82 10.59
CA ALA A 43 -45.52 -23.41 10.27
C ALA A 43 -44.34 -22.76 9.54
N LEU A 44 -43.10 -23.04 9.92
CA LEU A 44 -41.87 -22.59 9.23
C LEU A 44 -41.77 -23.22 7.84
N GLN A 45 -42.10 -24.50 7.72
CA GLN A 45 -42.09 -25.23 6.46
C GLN A 45 -43.20 -24.73 5.51
N ALA A 46 -44.43 -24.49 6.04
CA ALA A 46 -45.51 -23.87 5.31
C ALA A 46 -45.16 -22.42 4.90
N TRP A 47 -44.47 -21.66 5.75
CA TRP A 47 -43.99 -20.32 5.41
C TRP A 47 -42.89 -20.35 4.33
N LEU A 48 -41.94 -21.28 4.40
CA LEU A 48 -40.91 -21.48 3.39
C LEU A 48 -41.45 -21.96 2.04
N THR A 49 -42.58 -22.66 2.04
CA THR A 49 -43.30 -23.15 0.86
C THR A 49 -44.53 -22.31 0.50
N SER A 50 -44.84 -21.25 1.24
CA SER A 50 -45.95 -20.36 0.94
C SER A 50 -45.84 -19.77 -0.47
N GLY A 51 -46.86 -20.04 -1.30
CA GLY A 51 -46.87 -19.72 -2.74
C GLY A 51 -46.65 -20.94 -3.64
N LEU A 52 -46.53 -22.14 -3.09
CA LEU A 52 -46.46 -23.38 -3.87
C LEU A 52 -47.84 -24.08 -3.96
N PRO A 53 -48.22 -24.66 -5.13
CA PRO A 53 -49.51 -25.30 -5.30
C PRO A 53 -49.67 -26.60 -4.54
N ALA A 54 -50.84 -26.91 -4.08
CA ALA A 54 -51.19 -28.13 -3.30
C ALA A 54 -50.99 -29.45 -4.07
N VAL A 55 -50.72 -29.41 -5.40
CA VAL A 55 -50.50 -30.58 -6.27
C VAL A 55 -49.05 -31.07 -6.25
N ALA A 56 -48.19 -30.54 -5.41
CA ALA A 56 -46.77 -30.49 -5.65
C ALA A 56 -45.92 -31.31 -4.69
N HIS A 57 -46.37 -32.41 -4.17
CA HIS A 57 -45.60 -33.22 -3.22
C HIS A 57 -44.79 -34.35 -3.87
N THR A 58 -44.44 -34.25 -5.17
CA THR A 58 -43.66 -35.27 -5.85
C THR A 58 -42.16 -34.87 -5.93
N ALA A 59 -41.29 -35.88 -5.88
CA ALA A 59 -39.84 -35.65 -6.05
C ALA A 59 -39.52 -34.91 -7.36
N ALA A 60 -40.28 -35.15 -8.42
CA ALA A 60 -40.11 -34.46 -9.71
C ALA A 60 -40.37 -32.96 -9.60
N TYR A 61 -41.39 -32.54 -8.84
CA TYR A 61 -41.70 -31.12 -8.59
C TYR A 61 -40.58 -30.45 -7.77
N TYR A 62 -40.14 -31.09 -6.68
CA TYR A 62 -39.00 -30.55 -5.91
C TYR A 62 -37.70 -30.47 -6.72
N ARG A 63 -37.47 -31.37 -7.68
CA ARG A 63 -36.34 -31.25 -8.61
C ARG A 63 -36.41 -30.01 -9.50
N VAL A 64 -37.59 -29.62 -9.95
CA VAL A 64 -37.81 -28.36 -10.68
C VAL A 64 -37.49 -27.16 -9.80
N ILE A 65 -37.99 -27.15 -8.56
CA ILE A 65 -37.74 -26.04 -7.62
C ILE A 65 -36.26 -25.95 -7.24
N PHE A 66 -35.64 -27.04 -6.83
CA PHE A 66 -34.26 -27.02 -6.36
C PHE A 66 -33.28 -26.79 -7.51
N SER A 67 -33.55 -27.21 -8.73
CA SER A 67 -32.70 -26.93 -9.88
C SER A 67 -32.74 -25.45 -10.28
N ILE A 68 -33.87 -24.75 -10.13
CA ILE A 68 -33.90 -23.31 -10.38
C ILE A 68 -33.20 -22.53 -9.27
N TRP A 69 -33.28 -22.97 -8.00
CA TRP A 69 -32.47 -22.39 -6.91
C TRP A 69 -30.97 -22.57 -7.17
N ALA A 70 -30.56 -23.76 -7.60
CA ALA A 70 -29.18 -24.00 -7.98
C ALA A 70 -28.74 -23.13 -9.17
N THR A 71 -29.64 -22.91 -10.14
CA THR A 71 -29.39 -22.00 -11.27
C THR A 71 -29.16 -20.57 -10.81
N ILE A 72 -30.02 -20.01 -9.95
CA ILE A 72 -29.85 -18.65 -9.41
C ILE A 72 -28.54 -18.54 -8.63
N PHE A 73 -28.24 -19.53 -7.79
CA PHE A 73 -27.02 -19.59 -6.99
C PHE A 73 -25.75 -19.57 -7.85
N LEU A 74 -25.73 -20.32 -8.96
CA LEU A 74 -24.61 -20.37 -9.90
C LEU A 74 -24.58 -19.17 -10.86
N LEU A 75 -25.74 -18.63 -11.25
CA LEU A 75 -25.86 -17.47 -12.14
C LEU A 75 -25.35 -16.19 -11.47
N THR A 76 -25.63 -16.02 -10.17
CA THR A 76 -25.21 -14.82 -9.43
C THR A 76 -23.69 -14.55 -9.54
N PRO A 77 -22.78 -15.48 -9.17
CA PRO A 77 -21.35 -15.25 -9.36
C PRO A 77 -20.96 -15.15 -10.84
N ALA A 78 -21.64 -15.85 -11.76
CA ALA A 78 -21.38 -15.70 -13.18
C ALA A 78 -21.57 -14.24 -13.65
N LEU A 79 -22.70 -13.62 -13.29
CA LEU A 79 -23.01 -12.23 -13.61
C LEU A 79 -22.00 -11.27 -12.94
N CYS A 80 -21.69 -11.46 -11.66
CA CYS A 80 -20.73 -10.64 -10.94
C CYS A 80 -19.33 -10.72 -11.58
N PHE A 81 -18.83 -11.91 -11.88
CA PHE A 81 -17.53 -12.08 -12.54
C PHE A 81 -17.52 -11.56 -13.99
N HIS A 82 -18.66 -11.59 -14.69
CA HIS A 82 -18.76 -10.99 -16.02
C HIS A 82 -18.50 -9.47 -15.98
N ILE A 83 -19.05 -8.79 -14.98
CA ILE A 83 -18.84 -7.35 -14.79
C ILE A 83 -17.33 -7.03 -14.65
N PHE A 84 -16.54 -7.94 -14.07
CA PHE A 84 -15.10 -7.80 -13.86
C PHE A 84 -14.23 -8.67 -14.79
N SER A 85 -14.79 -9.19 -15.89
CA SER A 85 -14.16 -10.21 -16.77
C SER A 85 -12.84 -9.80 -17.44
N ARG A 86 -12.38 -8.57 -17.33
CA ARG A 86 -11.10 -8.11 -17.87
C ARG A 86 -9.88 -8.78 -17.20
N SER A 87 -10.01 -9.27 -15.96
CA SER A 87 -8.95 -10.04 -15.32
C SER A 87 -8.98 -11.51 -15.76
N THR A 88 -7.79 -12.16 -15.85
CA THR A 88 -7.70 -13.59 -16.21
C THR A 88 -8.43 -14.48 -15.20
N ALA A 89 -8.40 -14.11 -13.91
CA ALA A 89 -9.09 -14.85 -12.86
C ALA A 89 -10.60 -14.74 -13.00
N ALA A 90 -11.14 -13.51 -13.10
CA ALA A 90 -12.57 -13.27 -13.26
C ALA A 90 -13.11 -13.94 -14.53
N ASN A 91 -12.40 -13.84 -15.64
CA ASN A 91 -12.79 -14.48 -16.89
C ASN A 91 -12.84 -16.02 -16.78
N THR A 92 -11.92 -16.63 -16.02
CA THR A 92 -11.92 -18.08 -15.79
C THR A 92 -13.12 -18.50 -14.94
N TYR A 93 -13.40 -17.79 -13.83
CA TYR A 93 -14.56 -18.05 -12.97
C TYR A 93 -15.87 -17.77 -13.69
N TRP A 94 -15.96 -16.67 -14.44
CA TRP A 94 -17.12 -16.32 -15.24
C TRP A 94 -17.48 -17.47 -16.20
N ARG A 95 -16.54 -17.96 -17.01
CA ARG A 95 -16.80 -19.06 -17.93
C ARG A 95 -17.29 -20.32 -17.22
N ALA A 96 -16.67 -20.69 -16.11
CA ALA A 96 -17.02 -21.87 -15.35
C ALA A 96 -18.43 -21.75 -14.74
N PHE A 97 -18.72 -20.65 -14.05
CA PHE A 97 -20.02 -20.41 -13.42
C PHE A 97 -21.14 -20.20 -14.46
N TRP A 98 -20.86 -19.53 -15.56
CA TRP A 98 -21.80 -19.33 -16.67
C TRP A 98 -22.22 -20.65 -17.31
N THR A 99 -21.26 -21.54 -17.55
CA THR A 99 -21.51 -22.91 -18.05
C THR A 99 -22.28 -23.74 -17.01
N ALA A 100 -21.87 -23.72 -15.74
CA ALA A 100 -22.51 -24.48 -14.68
C ALA A 100 -23.97 -24.02 -14.45
N ALA A 101 -24.21 -22.71 -14.45
CA ALA A 101 -25.56 -22.14 -14.34
C ALA A 101 -26.44 -22.56 -15.54
N TYR A 102 -25.90 -22.51 -16.75
CA TYR A 102 -26.58 -23.00 -17.95
C TYR A 102 -26.96 -24.47 -17.83
N LEU A 103 -26.04 -25.33 -17.42
CA LEU A 103 -26.34 -26.76 -17.23
C LEU A 103 -27.41 -26.98 -16.14
N ALA A 104 -27.38 -26.23 -15.03
CA ALA A 104 -28.40 -26.30 -14.01
C ALA A 104 -29.78 -25.82 -14.56
N PHE A 105 -29.80 -24.82 -15.41
CA PHE A 105 -30.99 -24.33 -16.08
C PHE A 105 -31.54 -25.39 -17.07
N LEU A 106 -30.70 -26.09 -17.79
CA LEU A 106 -31.15 -27.21 -18.64
C LEU A 106 -31.75 -28.38 -17.82
N VAL A 107 -31.20 -28.66 -16.63
CA VAL A 107 -31.78 -29.66 -15.70
C VAL A 107 -33.17 -29.19 -15.24
N HIS A 108 -33.31 -27.89 -14.93
CA HIS A 108 -34.62 -27.31 -14.59
C HIS A 108 -35.63 -27.48 -15.73
N ILE A 109 -35.26 -27.07 -16.96
CA ILE A 109 -36.12 -27.23 -18.14
C ILE A 109 -36.49 -28.70 -18.36
N TYR A 110 -35.52 -29.62 -18.25
CA TYR A 110 -35.76 -31.05 -18.43
C TYR A 110 -36.82 -31.58 -17.46
N TRP A 111 -36.69 -31.29 -16.16
CA TRP A 111 -37.68 -31.76 -15.17
C TRP A 111 -39.04 -31.08 -15.33
N ALA A 112 -39.06 -29.79 -15.66
CA ALA A 112 -40.32 -29.06 -15.92
C ALA A 112 -41.05 -29.63 -17.12
N VAL A 113 -40.37 -29.84 -18.25
CA VAL A 113 -40.98 -30.35 -19.48
C VAL A 113 -41.32 -31.83 -19.39
N SER A 114 -40.38 -32.67 -18.98
CA SER A 114 -40.56 -34.15 -19.05
C SER A 114 -41.52 -34.71 -17.99
N ARG A 115 -41.60 -34.07 -16.83
CA ARG A 115 -42.37 -34.64 -15.71
C ARG A 115 -43.56 -33.78 -15.25
N VAL A 116 -43.41 -32.46 -15.31
CA VAL A 116 -44.50 -31.55 -14.93
C VAL A 116 -45.43 -31.31 -16.10
N CYS A 117 -44.91 -31.14 -17.32
CA CYS A 117 -45.75 -30.97 -18.55
C CYS A 117 -46.04 -32.29 -19.29
N GLY A 118 -45.73 -33.47 -18.73
CA GLY A 118 -46.05 -34.78 -19.29
C GLY A 118 -45.27 -35.14 -20.57
N GLY A 119 -44.21 -34.40 -20.93
CA GLY A 119 -43.38 -34.64 -22.14
C GLY A 119 -43.98 -34.11 -23.43
N ASP A 120 -45.16 -33.49 -23.39
CA ASP A 120 -45.78 -32.94 -24.59
C ASP A 120 -45.23 -31.52 -24.88
N VAL A 121 -44.43 -31.42 -25.93
CA VAL A 121 -43.81 -30.18 -26.39
C VAL A 121 -44.88 -29.16 -26.82
N HIS A 122 -46.01 -29.58 -27.31
CA HIS A 122 -47.15 -28.70 -27.71
C HIS A 122 -47.75 -28.01 -26.46
N VAL A 123 -47.83 -28.68 -25.35
CA VAL A 123 -48.25 -28.10 -24.07
C VAL A 123 -47.29 -26.98 -23.62
N VAL A 124 -46.00 -27.20 -23.77
CA VAL A 124 -44.96 -26.23 -23.40
C VAL A 124 -45.03 -24.95 -24.25
N PHE A 125 -45.27 -25.09 -25.56
CA PHE A 125 -45.32 -23.93 -26.49
C PHE A 125 -46.70 -23.26 -26.57
N ASN A 126 -47.76 -23.84 -26.00
CA ASN A 126 -49.06 -23.27 -25.94
C ASN A 126 -49.36 -22.72 -24.53
N SER A 127 -49.09 -21.44 -24.31
CA SER A 127 -49.19 -20.76 -23.00
C SER A 127 -50.59 -20.90 -22.37
N LYS A 128 -51.67 -20.98 -23.20
CA LYS A 128 -53.06 -21.18 -22.69
C LYS A 128 -53.31 -22.59 -22.16
N VAL A 129 -52.67 -23.59 -22.74
CA VAL A 129 -52.77 -25.01 -22.30
C VAL A 129 -51.87 -25.25 -21.08
N ALA A 130 -50.67 -24.69 -21.09
CA ALA A 130 -49.76 -24.73 -19.93
C ALA A 130 -50.33 -24.08 -18.69
N THR A 131 -50.92 -22.90 -18.82
CA THR A 131 -51.63 -22.19 -17.74
C THR A 131 -52.94 -22.88 -17.28
N ALA A 132 -53.63 -23.61 -18.17
CA ALA A 132 -54.81 -24.35 -17.80
C ALA A 132 -54.50 -25.69 -17.11
N ALA A 133 -53.46 -26.37 -17.54
CA ALA A 133 -53.00 -27.64 -16.93
C ALA A 133 -52.24 -27.43 -15.61
N PHE A 134 -51.53 -26.30 -15.46
CA PHE A 134 -50.74 -25.89 -14.29
C PHE A 134 -50.87 -24.39 -14.06
N PRO A 135 -51.95 -23.93 -13.44
CA PRO A 135 -52.24 -22.50 -13.24
C PRO A 135 -51.12 -21.73 -12.53
N GLU A 136 -50.24 -22.45 -11.84
CA GLU A 136 -49.07 -21.89 -11.13
C GLU A 136 -47.75 -22.46 -11.68
N CYS A 137 -47.75 -22.93 -12.97
CA CYS A 137 -46.52 -23.39 -13.60
C CYS A 137 -45.46 -22.29 -13.60
N LEU A 138 -44.25 -22.61 -13.16
CA LEU A 138 -43.10 -21.73 -13.16
C LEU A 138 -42.76 -21.19 -14.56
N ILE A 139 -43.33 -21.80 -15.62
CA ILE A 139 -43.16 -21.41 -17.01
C ILE A 139 -44.51 -20.78 -17.50
N GLU A 140 -44.74 -19.52 -17.15
CA GLU A 140 -45.92 -18.78 -17.67
C GLU A 140 -45.83 -18.45 -19.15
N HIS A 141 -44.56 -18.22 -19.64
CA HIS A 141 -44.26 -17.85 -21.01
C HIS A 141 -43.07 -18.69 -21.50
N PRO A 142 -43.30 -19.94 -21.91
CA PRO A 142 -42.19 -20.85 -22.24
C PRO A 142 -41.30 -20.38 -23.40
N ARG A 143 -41.82 -19.55 -24.32
CA ARG A 143 -41.06 -19.04 -25.48
C ARG A 143 -39.87 -18.21 -25.09
N PRO A 144 -39.92 -17.25 -24.16
CA PRO A 144 -38.79 -16.51 -23.68
C PRO A 144 -37.73 -17.40 -23.00
N ASP A 145 -38.14 -18.43 -22.22
CA ASP A 145 -37.25 -19.34 -21.52
C ASP A 145 -36.44 -20.21 -22.52
N PHE A 146 -37.10 -20.73 -23.57
CA PHE A 146 -36.45 -21.48 -24.63
C PHE A 146 -35.55 -20.61 -25.51
N LEU A 147 -35.92 -19.33 -25.75
CA LEU A 147 -35.09 -18.38 -26.44
C LEU A 147 -33.83 -18.07 -25.61
N LEU A 148 -34.01 -17.83 -24.31
CA LEU A 148 -32.87 -17.67 -23.39
C LEU A 148 -32.00 -18.89 -23.38
N ALA A 149 -32.56 -20.10 -23.27
CA ALA A 149 -31.80 -21.35 -23.26
C ALA A 149 -30.97 -21.54 -24.54
N ALA A 150 -31.54 -21.26 -25.71
CA ALA A 150 -30.85 -21.34 -26.98
C ALA A 150 -29.73 -20.29 -27.11
N TRP A 151 -30.00 -19.03 -26.77
CA TRP A 151 -29.04 -17.96 -26.86
C TRP A 151 -27.92 -18.12 -25.81
N TRP A 152 -28.27 -18.48 -24.58
CA TRP A 152 -27.29 -18.76 -23.52
C TRP A 152 -26.39 -19.93 -23.91
N GLY A 153 -26.94 -21.01 -24.46
CA GLY A 153 -26.16 -22.13 -24.93
C GLY A 153 -25.19 -21.76 -26.05
N LEU A 154 -25.63 -20.91 -26.99
CA LEU A 154 -24.75 -20.38 -28.03
C LEU A 154 -23.60 -19.56 -27.42
N ASP A 155 -23.86 -18.65 -26.48
CA ASP A 155 -22.83 -17.87 -25.83
C ASP A 155 -21.89 -18.74 -24.98
N VAL A 156 -22.39 -19.81 -24.31
CA VAL A 156 -21.52 -20.79 -23.64
C VAL A 156 -20.53 -21.40 -24.64
N VAL A 157 -20.97 -21.84 -25.79
CA VAL A 157 -20.07 -22.39 -26.85
C VAL A 157 -19.08 -21.32 -27.29
N LEU A 158 -19.55 -20.12 -27.61
CA LEU A 158 -18.69 -19.00 -28.03
C LEU A 158 -17.68 -18.60 -26.94
N ALA A 159 -18.04 -18.69 -25.67
CA ALA A 159 -17.15 -18.38 -24.56
C ALA A 159 -15.94 -19.33 -24.46
N TRP A 160 -16.09 -20.56 -24.91
CA TRP A 160 -15.00 -21.55 -24.92
C TRP A 160 -14.20 -21.52 -26.21
N LEU A 161 -14.79 -21.13 -27.37
CA LEU A 161 -14.15 -21.18 -28.68
C LEU A 161 -13.44 -19.86 -29.05
N ILE A 162 -13.95 -18.70 -28.62
CA ILE A 162 -13.49 -17.41 -29.09
C ILE A 162 -13.05 -16.54 -27.92
N THR A 163 -11.90 -15.86 -28.06
CA THR A 163 -11.40 -14.89 -27.07
C THR A 163 -12.14 -13.56 -27.16
N ASP A 164 -12.19 -12.81 -26.01
CA ASP A 164 -13.05 -11.62 -25.81
C ASP A 164 -12.62 -10.34 -26.57
N ASN A 165 -11.65 -10.40 -27.47
CA ASN A 165 -11.11 -9.20 -28.14
C ASN A 165 -11.98 -8.67 -29.29
N ILE A 166 -13.09 -9.34 -29.63
CA ILE A 166 -13.97 -8.97 -30.74
C ILE A 166 -15.12 -8.10 -30.23
N LYS A 167 -15.27 -6.87 -30.75
CA LYS A 167 -16.25 -5.88 -30.28
C LYS A 167 -17.70 -6.39 -30.33
N TRP A 168 -18.11 -7.05 -31.42
CA TRP A 168 -19.47 -7.55 -31.55
C TRP A 168 -19.80 -8.66 -30.54
N LEU A 169 -18.84 -9.54 -30.26
CA LEU A 169 -19.01 -10.64 -29.29
C LEU A 169 -19.19 -10.09 -27.86
N ARG A 170 -18.50 -9.00 -27.52
CA ARG A 170 -18.69 -8.34 -26.22
C ARG A 170 -20.09 -7.73 -26.09
N ALA A 171 -20.61 -7.16 -27.17
CA ALA A 171 -21.97 -6.61 -27.19
C ALA A 171 -23.04 -7.71 -27.09
N GLU A 172 -22.88 -8.79 -27.87
CA GLU A 172 -23.71 -9.98 -27.83
C GLU A 172 -23.74 -10.59 -26.44
N ARG A 173 -22.57 -10.84 -25.86
CA ARG A 173 -22.40 -11.39 -24.51
C ARG A 173 -23.06 -10.50 -23.44
N GLY A 174 -22.86 -9.18 -23.53
CA GLY A 174 -23.54 -8.22 -22.66
C GLY A 174 -25.06 -8.30 -22.78
N ALA A 175 -25.58 -8.49 -23.97
CA ALA A 175 -27.02 -8.60 -24.20
C ALA A 175 -27.61 -9.89 -23.60
N VAL A 176 -26.98 -11.06 -23.79
CA VAL A 176 -27.49 -12.31 -23.20
C VAL A 176 -27.40 -12.33 -21.67
N HIS A 177 -26.37 -11.74 -21.09
CA HIS A 177 -26.27 -11.59 -19.63
C HIS A 177 -27.33 -10.65 -19.07
N MET A 178 -27.61 -9.51 -19.75
CA MET A 178 -28.72 -8.63 -19.40
C MET A 178 -30.07 -9.32 -19.50
N LEU A 179 -30.29 -10.11 -20.57
CA LEU A 179 -31.52 -10.86 -20.73
C LEU A 179 -31.71 -11.89 -19.60
N ALA A 180 -30.65 -12.68 -19.30
CA ALA A 180 -30.68 -13.63 -18.19
C ALA A 180 -30.98 -12.93 -16.85
N PHE A 181 -30.26 -11.86 -16.53
CA PHE A 181 -30.52 -11.09 -15.32
C PHE A 181 -31.97 -10.57 -15.27
N ALA A 182 -32.46 -9.94 -16.34
CA ALA A 182 -33.81 -9.36 -16.39
C ALA A 182 -34.90 -10.42 -16.22
N MET A 183 -34.75 -11.59 -16.84
CA MET A 183 -35.73 -12.69 -16.73
C MET A 183 -35.76 -13.26 -15.31
N PHE A 184 -34.59 -13.54 -14.72
CA PHE A 184 -34.52 -14.05 -13.34
C PHE A 184 -34.96 -13.00 -12.31
N PHE A 185 -34.60 -11.73 -12.52
CA PHE A 185 -35.12 -10.62 -11.69
C PHE A 185 -36.66 -10.49 -11.78
N GLY A 186 -37.20 -10.50 -13.00
CA GLY A 186 -38.63 -10.46 -13.23
C GLY A 186 -39.37 -11.62 -12.58
N ALA A 187 -38.88 -12.85 -12.75
CA ALA A 187 -39.52 -14.05 -12.23
C ALA A 187 -39.44 -14.17 -10.70
N PHE A 188 -38.30 -13.83 -10.09
CA PHE A 188 -38.06 -14.16 -8.68
C PHE A 188 -38.08 -12.96 -7.74
N VAL A 189 -37.82 -11.74 -8.22
CA VAL A 189 -37.91 -10.52 -7.41
C VAL A 189 -39.29 -9.86 -7.56
N LEU A 190 -39.73 -9.66 -8.79
CA LEU A 190 -41.02 -8.96 -9.06
C LEU A 190 -42.23 -9.89 -8.95
N ALA A 191 -42.14 -11.10 -9.51
CA ALA A 191 -43.26 -12.05 -9.55
C ALA A 191 -43.20 -13.11 -8.43
N THR A 192 -42.17 -13.15 -7.59
CA THR A 192 -42.01 -14.03 -6.41
C THR A 192 -42.30 -15.52 -6.68
N LYS A 193 -41.95 -16.01 -7.88
CA LYS A 193 -42.15 -17.40 -8.28
C LYS A 193 -41.19 -18.38 -7.59
N ALA A 194 -41.58 -19.64 -7.47
CA ALA A 194 -40.79 -20.72 -6.86
C ALA A 194 -40.51 -20.56 -5.36
N GLY A 195 -41.41 -19.87 -4.63
CA GLY A 195 -41.40 -19.77 -3.16
C GLY A 195 -40.44 -18.74 -2.58
N ILE A 196 -40.47 -18.60 -1.26
CA ILE A 196 -39.72 -17.58 -0.53
C ILE A 196 -38.17 -17.71 -0.72
N VAL A 197 -37.67 -18.93 -0.83
CA VAL A 197 -36.22 -19.17 -0.99
C VAL A 197 -35.72 -18.63 -2.34
N ALA A 198 -36.46 -18.88 -3.43
CA ALA A 198 -36.12 -18.33 -4.75
C ALA A 198 -36.23 -16.79 -4.76
N HIS A 199 -37.23 -16.26 -4.05
CA HIS A 199 -37.40 -14.81 -3.90
C HIS A 199 -36.20 -14.19 -3.17
N LEU A 200 -35.77 -14.76 -2.04
CA LEU A 200 -34.58 -14.29 -1.30
C LEU A 200 -33.31 -14.42 -2.13
N LEU A 201 -33.09 -15.53 -2.85
CA LEU A 201 -31.97 -15.71 -3.77
C LEU A 201 -31.99 -14.70 -4.91
N GLY A 202 -33.19 -14.39 -5.47
CA GLY A 202 -33.36 -13.37 -6.49
C GLY A 202 -33.03 -11.96 -5.99
N ILE A 203 -33.47 -11.61 -4.79
CA ILE A 203 -33.11 -10.34 -4.15
C ILE A 203 -31.61 -10.26 -3.91
N LEU A 204 -31.00 -11.31 -3.37
CA LEU A 204 -29.55 -11.37 -3.16
C LEU A 204 -28.78 -11.23 -4.48
N MET A 205 -29.22 -11.91 -5.53
CA MET A 205 -28.67 -11.75 -6.89
C MET A 205 -28.74 -10.30 -7.34
N ALA A 206 -29.92 -9.67 -7.21
CA ALA A 206 -30.12 -8.28 -7.63
C ALA A 206 -29.19 -7.32 -6.85
N ILE A 207 -29.10 -7.45 -5.53
CA ILE A 207 -28.22 -6.64 -4.68
C ILE A 207 -26.76 -6.81 -5.10
N LEU A 208 -26.29 -8.04 -5.27
CA LEU A 208 -24.89 -8.33 -5.61
C LEU A 208 -24.54 -7.83 -7.02
N VAL A 209 -25.39 -8.11 -8.02
CA VAL A 209 -25.14 -7.71 -9.41
C VAL A 209 -25.19 -6.19 -9.56
N LEU A 210 -26.23 -5.54 -9.02
CA LEU A 210 -26.35 -4.08 -9.06
C LEU A 210 -25.23 -3.41 -8.24
N GLY A 211 -24.85 -3.99 -7.11
CA GLY A 211 -23.71 -3.56 -6.32
C GLY A 211 -22.41 -3.63 -7.13
N CYS A 212 -22.16 -4.73 -7.85
CA CYS A 212 -21.02 -4.88 -8.74
C CYS A 212 -21.04 -3.86 -9.90
N VAL A 213 -22.20 -3.60 -10.49
CA VAL A 213 -22.35 -2.56 -11.53
C VAL A 213 -22.02 -1.18 -10.96
N LEU A 214 -22.59 -0.86 -9.78
CA LEU A 214 -22.33 0.42 -9.11
C LEU A 214 -20.82 0.58 -8.77
N ILE A 215 -20.21 -0.45 -8.18
CA ILE A 215 -18.77 -0.44 -7.89
C ILE A 215 -17.98 -0.22 -9.18
N ARG A 216 -18.31 -0.91 -10.26
CA ARG A 216 -17.64 -0.74 -11.54
C ARG A 216 -17.81 0.67 -12.12
N LEU A 217 -18.99 1.28 -11.99
CA LEU A 217 -19.24 2.65 -12.44
C LEU A 217 -18.46 3.69 -11.62
N ILE A 218 -18.37 3.48 -10.29
CA ILE A 218 -17.61 4.37 -9.39
C ILE A 218 -16.10 4.21 -9.61
N VAL A 219 -15.63 2.97 -9.80
CA VAL A 219 -14.23 2.61 -9.96
C VAL A 219 -13.85 2.54 -11.44
N GLN A 220 -14.51 3.33 -12.31
CA GLN A 220 -14.19 3.28 -13.74
C GLN A 220 -12.69 3.45 -13.98
N GLU A 221 -12.07 2.34 -14.34
CA GLU A 221 -10.69 2.27 -14.77
C GLU A 221 -10.51 3.12 -16.04
N ASN A 222 -9.64 4.13 -15.98
CA ASN A 222 -8.99 4.73 -17.13
C ASN A 222 -9.62 5.95 -17.83
N ASP A 223 -10.70 6.55 -17.36
CA ASP A 223 -11.04 7.86 -17.89
C ASP A 223 -11.45 8.86 -16.78
N PRO A 224 -10.48 9.64 -16.24
CA PRO A 224 -10.78 10.71 -15.29
C PRO A 224 -11.69 11.81 -15.90
N LYS A 225 -11.89 11.80 -17.21
CA LYS A 225 -12.79 12.71 -17.93
C LYS A 225 -14.22 12.18 -18.08
N SER A 226 -14.52 10.97 -17.58
CA SER A 226 -15.88 10.46 -17.62
C SER A 226 -16.81 11.34 -16.75
N LEU A 227 -18.01 11.59 -17.21
CA LEU A 227 -19.00 12.39 -16.48
C LEU A 227 -19.24 11.85 -15.06
N ILE A 228 -19.24 10.53 -14.90
CA ILE A 228 -19.46 9.85 -13.61
C ILE A 228 -18.27 10.13 -12.66
N ALA A 229 -17.03 10.06 -13.13
CA ALA A 229 -15.86 10.38 -12.33
C ALA A 229 -15.86 11.86 -11.91
N ILE A 230 -16.22 12.77 -12.81
CA ILE A 230 -16.35 14.20 -12.52
C ILE A 230 -17.43 14.45 -11.46
N LEU A 231 -18.62 13.84 -11.61
CA LEU A 231 -19.71 13.97 -10.65
C LEU A 231 -19.34 13.37 -9.28
N TYR A 232 -18.69 12.22 -9.26
CA TYR A 232 -18.21 11.57 -8.04
C TYR A 232 -17.23 12.45 -7.27
N VAL A 233 -16.19 12.94 -7.95
CA VAL A 233 -15.21 13.85 -7.36
C VAL A 233 -15.86 15.15 -6.92
N GLY A 234 -16.72 15.75 -7.75
CA GLY A 234 -17.45 16.98 -7.44
C GLY A 234 -18.37 16.84 -6.21
N PHE A 235 -19.05 15.72 -6.08
CA PHE A 235 -19.87 15.42 -4.91
C PHE A 235 -19.06 15.45 -3.60
N PHE A 236 -17.91 14.76 -3.56
CA PHE A 236 -17.07 14.75 -2.37
C PHE A 236 -16.38 16.08 -2.12
N GLN A 237 -15.97 16.82 -3.16
CA GLN A 237 -15.47 18.19 -3.00
C GLN A 237 -16.53 19.10 -2.37
N PHE A 238 -17.78 19.00 -2.83
CA PHE A 238 -18.91 19.74 -2.25
C PHE A 238 -19.17 19.31 -0.79
N LEU A 239 -19.21 18.00 -0.51
CA LEU A 239 -19.43 17.49 0.85
C LEU A 239 -18.35 18.00 1.82
N ASN A 240 -17.09 18.07 1.38
CA ASN A 240 -15.96 18.55 2.19
C ASN A 240 -16.04 20.07 2.55
N LEU A 241 -16.96 20.83 1.95
CA LEU A 241 -17.22 22.20 2.37
C LEU A 241 -17.97 22.25 3.72
N PHE A 242 -18.70 21.19 4.06
CA PHE A 242 -19.56 21.12 5.24
C PHE A 242 -19.06 20.15 6.30
N VAL A 243 -18.48 19.01 5.89
CA VAL A 243 -18.05 17.95 6.79
C VAL A 243 -16.67 17.48 6.38
N ARG A 244 -15.73 17.45 7.33
CA ARG A 244 -14.39 16.89 7.10
C ARG A 244 -14.50 15.39 6.84
N TRP A 245 -13.63 14.85 5.98
CA TRP A 245 -13.61 13.43 5.59
C TRP A 245 -13.48 12.47 6.80
N ASP A 246 -12.74 12.88 7.84
CA ASP A 246 -12.50 12.10 9.06
C ASP A 246 -13.72 12.03 10.00
N LYS A 247 -14.75 12.80 9.76
CA LYS A 247 -16.03 12.75 10.50
C LYS A 247 -17.13 12.00 9.75
N LEU A 248 -16.82 11.46 8.57
CA LEU A 248 -17.78 10.68 7.79
C LEU A 248 -17.81 9.20 8.26
N PRO A 249 -18.94 8.50 8.09
CA PRO A 249 -19.00 7.05 8.24
C PRO A 249 -17.91 6.36 7.41
N THR A 250 -17.32 5.27 7.90
CA THR A 250 -16.12 4.62 7.36
C THR A 250 -16.14 4.47 5.83
N LEU A 251 -17.20 3.91 5.25
CA LEU A 251 -17.29 3.69 3.80
C LEU A 251 -17.34 5.00 2.99
N LEU A 252 -18.05 6.02 3.52
CA LEU A 252 -18.06 7.35 2.89
C LEU A 252 -16.69 8.04 3.05
N GLY A 253 -16.03 7.87 4.18
CA GLY A 253 -14.66 8.34 4.41
C GLY A 253 -13.67 7.72 3.41
N VAL A 254 -13.71 6.40 3.19
CA VAL A 254 -12.90 5.70 2.19
C VAL A 254 -13.16 6.24 0.79
N SER A 255 -14.44 6.40 0.43
CA SER A 255 -14.84 6.96 -0.88
C SER A 255 -14.36 8.41 -1.06
N ASN A 256 -14.47 9.22 -0.01
CA ASN A 256 -13.95 10.60 -0.01
C ASN A 256 -12.42 10.64 -0.19
N LEU A 257 -11.68 9.77 0.51
CA LEU A 257 -10.23 9.67 0.35
C LEU A 257 -9.83 9.23 -1.06
N ALA A 258 -10.57 8.33 -1.69
CA ALA A 258 -10.36 7.96 -3.08
C ALA A 258 -10.58 9.16 -4.03
N ALA A 259 -11.67 9.92 -3.84
CA ALA A 259 -11.93 11.14 -4.61
C ALA A 259 -10.84 12.20 -4.39
N LEU A 260 -10.40 12.42 -3.15
CA LEU A 260 -9.30 13.32 -2.81
C LEU A 260 -8.01 12.92 -3.52
N ARG A 261 -7.66 11.62 -3.50
CA ARG A 261 -6.47 11.09 -4.18
C ARG A 261 -6.50 11.39 -5.68
N GLU A 262 -7.65 11.23 -6.34
CA GLU A 262 -7.79 11.55 -7.78
C GLU A 262 -7.61 13.05 -8.06
N VAL A 263 -8.13 13.93 -7.20
CA VAL A 263 -7.90 15.39 -7.32
C VAL A 263 -6.40 15.70 -7.22
N LEU A 264 -5.74 15.15 -6.21
CA LEU A 264 -4.30 15.38 -5.99
C LEU A 264 -3.46 14.83 -7.15
N ARG A 265 -3.78 13.61 -7.64
CA ARG A 265 -3.09 13.02 -8.80
C ARG A 265 -3.23 13.87 -10.07
N SER A 266 -4.37 14.50 -10.27
CA SER A 266 -4.62 15.33 -11.46
C SER A 266 -4.01 16.73 -11.39
N LYS A 267 -3.69 17.25 -10.19
CA LYS A 267 -3.30 18.66 -9.99
C LYS A 267 -1.95 18.85 -9.31
N ASN A 268 -1.44 17.84 -8.59
CA ASN A 268 -0.30 17.95 -7.70
C ASN A 268 0.89 17.05 -8.11
N LEU A 269 1.04 16.74 -9.39
CA LEU A 269 2.20 16.01 -9.90
C LEU A 269 2.84 16.82 -11.02
N HIS A 270 4.05 17.31 -10.79
CA HIS A 270 4.81 18.12 -11.73
C HIS A 270 6.24 17.58 -11.84
N ASN A 271 6.59 17.21 -13.06
CA ASN A 271 7.93 16.72 -13.35
C ASN A 271 8.89 17.90 -13.56
N THR A 272 10.11 17.77 -13.08
CA THR A 272 11.21 18.70 -13.30
C THR A 272 12.26 18.15 -14.25
N SER A 273 12.14 16.87 -14.65
CA SER A 273 13.08 16.22 -15.55
C SER A 273 12.80 16.56 -17.00
N ASP A 274 13.87 16.69 -17.79
CA ASP A 274 13.80 16.89 -19.24
C ASP A 274 13.85 15.54 -20.00
N ILE A 275 13.38 14.43 -19.37
CA ILE A 275 13.43 13.10 -19.99
C ILE A 275 12.73 13.10 -21.35
N ALA A 276 11.58 13.73 -21.47
CA ALA A 276 10.85 13.83 -22.73
C ALA A 276 11.65 14.59 -23.81
N VAL A 277 12.32 15.70 -23.43
CA VAL A 277 13.16 16.49 -24.33
C VAL A 277 14.40 15.71 -24.77
N THR A 278 14.95 14.89 -23.87
CA THR A 278 16.10 14.03 -24.17
C THR A 278 15.71 12.91 -25.15
N GLU A 279 14.49 12.38 -25.02
CA GLU A 279 13.92 11.36 -25.89
C GLU A 279 13.65 11.89 -27.31
N GLU A 280 13.06 13.08 -27.44
CA GLU A 280 12.81 13.73 -28.74
C GLU A 280 14.10 14.06 -29.50
N LYS A 281 15.18 14.38 -28.77
CA LYS A 281 16.48 14.73 -29.38
C LYS A 281 17.37 13.52 -29.73
N GLY A 282 16.89 12.29 -29.56
CA GLY A 282 17.66 11.09 -29.82
C GLY A 282 18.87 10.90 -28.87
N LEU A 283 18.89 11.61 -27.76
CA LEU A 283 19.94 11.55 -26.72
C LEU A 283 19.68 10.46 -25.69
N ARG A 284 18.88 9.44 -26.02
CA ARG A 284 18.76 8.25 -25.16
C ARG A 284 20.14 7.63 -25.02
N PRO A 285 20.63 7.37 -23.81
CA PRO A 285 21.68 6.40 -23.67
C PRO A 285 21.15 5.11 -24.27
N THR A 286 21.72 4.68 -25.39
CA THR A 286 21.50 3.36 -25.95
C THR A 286 22.20 2.37 -25.04
N VAL A 287 21.66 2.13 -23.87
CA VAL A 287 22.10 1.01 -23.05
C VAL A 287 21.64 -0.25 -23.76
N PRO A 288 22.50 -1.22 -24.06
CA PRO A 288 22.13 -2.45 -24.71
C PRO A 288 21.01 -3.11 -23.89
N TYR A 289 19.90 -3.47 -24.57
CA TYR A 289 18.85 -4.25 -23.92
C TYR A 289 19.44 -5.58 -23.43
N ASP A 290 19.39 -5.80 -22.13
CA ASP A 290 19.77 -7.07 -21.51
C ASP A 290 18.51 -7.77 -21.00
N PRO A 291 18.24 -9.03 -21.39
CA PRO A 291 17.09 -9.80 -20.91
C PRO A 291 16.99 -9.91 -19.39
N ARG A 292 18.08 -9.73 -18.64
CA ARG A 292 18.09 -9.71 -17.16
C ARG A 292 17.16 -8.65 -16.62
N TYR A 293 17.10 -7.46 -17.26
CA TYR A 293 16.24 -6.35 -16.82
C TYR A 293 14.75 -6.69 -16.83
N LEU A 294 14.34 -7.75 -17.50
CA LEU A 294 12.96 -8.24 -17.44
C LEU A 294 12.60 -8.88 -16.10
N CYS A 295 13.58 -9.42 -15.38
CA CYS A 295 13.37 -10.27 -14.22
C CYS A 295 14.00 -9.74 -12.94
N GLU A 296 14.86 -8.71 -13.00
CA GLU A 296 15.57 -8.19 -11.85
C GLU A 296 15.64 -6.66 -11.84
N ARG A 297 15.86 -6.09 -10.65
CA ARG A 297 16.11 -4.66 -10.48
C ARG A 297 17.59 -4.38 -10.64
N GLU A 298 17.94 -3.34 -11.37
CA GLU A 298 19.27 -2.76 -11.32
C GLU A 298 19.49 -2.03 -9.98
N ASP A 299 20.75 -2.03 -9.51
CA ASP A 299 21.08 -1.45 -8.20
C ASP A 299 20.84 0.06 -8.18
N ASP A 300 21.12 0.76 -9.27
CA ASP A 300 20.95 2.20 -9.42
C ASP A 300 19.50 2.63 -9.84
N GLY A 301 18.58 1.70 -9.92
CA GLY A 301 17.18 1.94 -10.28
C GLY A 301 16.88 2.12 -11.77
N GLN A 302 17.88 1.93 -12.66
CA GLN A 302 17.66 1.93 -14.10
C GLN A 302 16.73 0.79 -14.53
N TYR A 303 16.10 0.92 -15.70
CA TYR A 303 15.20 -0.10 -16.30
C TYR A 303 14.03 -0.53 -15.42
N ASN A 304 13.70 0.22 -14.37
CA ASN A 304 12.46 -0.02 -13.65
C ASN A 304 11.23 0.36 -14.50
N ASP A 305 11.37 1.26 -15.44
CA ASP A 305 10.45 1.45 -16.58
C ASP A 305 11.22 1.17 -17.87
N LEU A 306 10.78 0.15 -18.64
CA LEU A 306 11.49 -0.28 -19.85
C LEU A 306 11.36 0.72 -21.02
N SER A 307 10.34 1.58 -21.00
CA SER A 307 10.16 2.64 -22.00
C SER A 307 10.96 3.90 -21.66
N LYS A 308 11.28 4.10 -20.38
CA LYS A 308 12.03 5.24 -19.82
C LYS A 308 13.12 4.74 -18.86
N PRO A 309 14.19 4.13 -19.39
CA PRO A 309 15.16 3.39 -18.57
C PRO A 309 15.81 4.19 -17.45
N THR A 310 16.00 5.50 -17.61
CA THR A 310 16.63 6.38 -16.59
C THR A 310 15.62 7.03 -15.64
N MET A 311 14.32 6.76 -15.79
CA MET A 311 13.31 7.33 -14.91
C MET A 311 13.46 6.82 -13.47
N GLY A 312 13.62 7.74 -12.53
CA GLY A 312 13.68 7.41 -11.11
C GLY A 312 14.98 6.74 -10.64
N ASN A 313 16.03 6.72 -11.45
CA ASN A 313 17.33 6.18 -11.02
C ASN A 313 18.05 7.12 -10.05
N ALA A 314 19.07 6.59 -9.37
CA ALA A 314 19.94 7.36 -8.46
C ALA A 314 20.72 8.43 -9.21
N ALA A 315 20.96 9.59 -8.56
CA ALA A 315 22.00 10.50 -9.00
C ALA A 315 23.33 9.90 -8.60
N LEU A 316 24.18 9.62 -9.58
CA LEU A 316 25.51 9.13 -9.33
C LEU A 316 26.28 10.15 -8.50
N ASN A 317 26.79 9.73 -7.37
CA ASN A 317 27.62 10.59 -6.51
C ASN A 317 28.89 10.97 -7.28
N PRO A 318 29.11 12.27 -7.61
CA PRO A 318 30.31 12.71 -8.32
C PRO A 318 31.60 12.44 -7.52
N ASP A 319 31.47 12.22 -6.21
CA ASP A 319 32.58 11.90 -5.32
C ASP A 319 32.83 10.38 -5.21
N ASP A 320 32.03 9.55 -5.87
CA ASP A 320 32.24 8.10 -5.95
C ASP A 320 33.33 7.81 -7.00
N PRO A 321 34.51 7.29 -6.60
CA PRO A 321 35.61 7.03 -7.52
C PRO A 321 35.32 5.95 -8.57
N PHE A 322 34.18 5.22 -8.44
CA PHE A 322 33.78 4.18 -9.38
C PHE A 322 32.79 4.67 -10.44
N ASN A 323 32.20 5.84 -10.24
CA ASN A 323 31.34 6.49 -11.24
C ASN A 323 32.23 7.26 -12.23
N GLY A 324 32.41 6.72 -13.40
CA GLY A 324 33.16 7.38 -14.46
C GLY A 324 32.55 8.71 -14.88
N PRO A 325 33.34 9.65 -15.43
CA PRO A 325 32.91 11.00 -15.82
C PRO A 325 31.79 11.03 -16.87
N GLU A 326 31.52 9.94 -17.55
CA GLU A 326 30.46 9.83 -18.57
C GLU A 326 29.03 9.79 -17.98
N PHE A 327 28.86 9.27 -16.77
CA PHE A 327 27.55 9.16 -16.12
C PHE A 327 27.12 10.43 -15.39
N THR A 328 28.03 11.29 -14.95
CA THR A 328 27.73 12.54 -14.22
C THR A 328 27.09 13.62 -15.09
N GLN A 329 27.06 13.50 -16.41
CA GLN A 329 26.58 14.54 -17.32
C GLN A 329 25.16 14.31 -17.88
N SER A 330 24.50 13.18 -17.67
CA SER A 330 23.30 12.85 -18.45
C SER A 330 22.17 12.11 -17.72
N ASN A 331 21.95 12.36 -16.42
CA ASN A 331 20.89 11.64 -15.72
C ASN A 331 19.79 12.56 -15.14
N PRO A 332 18.90 13.13 -15.99
CA PRO A 332 17.78 13.93 -15.52
C PRO A 332 16.71 13.09 -14.79
N GLY A 333 16.78 11.75 -14.83
CA GLY A 333 15.83 10.87 -14.16
C GLY A 333 15.95 10.86 -12.63
N ALA A 334 17.12 11.29 -12.11
CA ALA A 334 17.38 11.40 -10.67
C ALA A 334 16.82 12.69 -10.02
N ARG A 335 16.26 13.61 -10.78
CA ARG A 335 15.74 14.87 -10.24
C ARG A 335 14.51 14.66 -9.37
N PHE A 336 14.46 15.36 -8.25
CA PHE A 336 13.21 15.48 -7.49
C PHE A 336 12.15 16.22 -8.30
N GLY A 337 10.95 15.69 -8.35
CA GLY A 337 9.78 16.39 -8.87
C GLY A 337 9.14 17.32 -7.84
N ARG A 338 7.96 17.84 -8.17
CA ARG A 338 7.20 18.73 -7.29
C ARG A 338 5.74 18.27 -7.16
N ASN A 339 5.17 18.49 -5.98
CA ASN A 339 3.72 18.36 -5.77
C ASN A 339 3.01 19.73 -5.85
N ILE A 340 3.71 20.75 -6.26
CA ILE A 340 3.19 22.09 -6.50
C ILE A 340 3.56 22.53 -7.92
N PRO A 341 2.78 23.41 -8.57
CA PRO A 341 3.15 23.96 -9.87
C PRO A 341 4.54 24.61 -9.84
N LEU A 342 5.33 24.44 -10.90
CA LEU A 342 6.70 24.97 -10.95
C LEU A 342 6.76 26.49 -10.80
N SER A 343 5.71 27.20 -11.24
CA SER A 343 5.55 28.65 -11.02
C SER A 343 5.37 29.05 -9.56
N GLU A 344 5.12 28.10 -8.68
CA GLU A 344 4.98 28.30 -7.23
C GLU A 344 6.28 28.02 -6.47
N VAL A 345 7.27 27.42 -7.13
CA VAL A 345 8.58 27.12 -6.55
C VAL A 345 9.45 28.37 -6.62
N ASP A 346 9.46 29.13 -5.52
CA ASP A 346 10.24 30.37 -5.43
C ASP A 346 10.71 30.56 -3.97
N PRO A 347 12.00 30.30 -3.67
CA PRO A 347 12.55 30.50 -2.33
C PRO A 347 12.47 31.93 -1.81
N THR A 348 12.36 32.93 -2.71
CA THR A 348 12.35 34.34 -2.38
C THR A 348 10.94 34.93 -2.26
N ARG A 349 9.91 34.21 -2.63
CA ARG A 349 8.51 34.66 -2.66
C ARG A 349 8.03 35.18 -1.31
N ASP A 350 8.41 34.50 -0.23
CA ASP A 350 7.96 34.78 1.12
C ASP A 350 8.92 35.73 1.88
N GLY A 351 9.83 36.39 1.16
CA GLY A 351 10.81 37.32 1.70
C GLY A 351 12.19 36.71 1.94
N ASP A 352 12.91 37.21 2.95
CA ASP A 352 14.22 36.68 3.29
C ASP A 352 14.12 35.23 3.78
N ILE A 353 14.93 34.35 3.20
CA ILE A 353 14.99 32.91 3.55
C ILE A 353 15.42 32.68 5.01
N LEU A 354 16.09 33.66 5.62
CA LEU A 354 16.52 33.63 7.03
C LEU A 354 15.56 34.34 8.00
N ASP A 355 14.44 34.90 7.52
CA ASP A 355 13.42 35.58 8.35
C ASP A 355 12.12 34.77 8.46
N PRO A 356 11.65 34.47 9.68
CA PRO A 356 12.35 34.57 10.96
C PRO A 356 13.55 33.60 11.02
N SER A 357 14.54 33.91 11.85
CA SER A 357 15.72 33.03 11.98
C SER A 357 15.32 31.58 12.25
N PRO A 358 15.80 30.60 11.45
CA PRO A 358 15.56 29.18 11.69
C PRO A 358 15.98 28.74 13.12
N ARG A 359 17.05 29.36 13.67
CA ARG A 359 17.50 29.10 15.04
C ARG A 359 16.51 29.62 16.08
N LEU A 360 15.92 30.81 15.85
CA LEU A 360 14.85 31.33 16.69
C LEU A 360 13.64 30.41 16.73
N VAL A 361 13.23 29.94 15.55
CA VAL A 361 12.11 28.99 15.40
C VAL A 361 12.41 27.69 16.13
N SER A 362 13.62 27.12 15.93
CA SER A 362 14.09 25.93 16.63
C SER A 362 13.97 26.08 18.16
N ASN A 363 14.46 27.20 18.69
CA ASN A 363 14.47 27.44 20.15
C ASN A 363 13.09 27.64 20.74
N ARG A 364 12.21 28.39 20.08
CA ARG A 364 10.94 28.82 20.64
C ARG A 364 9.80 27.85 20.42
N LEU A 365 9.83 27.14 19.29
CA LEU A 365 8.69 26.34 18.84
C LEU A 365 8.97 24.84 18.77
N LEU A 366 10.22 24.40 18.60
CA LEU A 366 10.54 23.00 18.40
C LEU A 366 11.18 22.35 19.65
N ALA A 367 12.04 23.06 20.36
CA ALA A 367 12.72 22.56 21.56
C ALA A 367 11.75 21.99 22.59
N ARG A 368 12.06 20.82 23.15
CA ARG A 368 11.38 20.33 24.35
C ARG A 368 11.54 21.32 25.49
N ARG A 369 10.44 21.66 26.16
CA ARG A 369 10.47 22.52 27.33
C ARG A 369 11.20 21.80 28.45
N LYS A 370 11.77 22.58 29.40
CA LYS A 370 12.31 22.01 30.62
C LYS A 370 11.20 21.90 31.68
N THR A 371 11.15 20.76 32.33
CA THR A 371 10.32 20.55 33.53
C THR A 371 10.94 21.18 34.75
N SER A 372 10.18 21.32 35.82
CA SER A 372 10.64 21.96 37.10
C SER A 372 11.81 21.24 37.76
N ASP A 373 11.98 19.94 37.51
CA ASP A 373 13.10 19.12 37.98
C ASP A 373 14.31 19.15 37.01
N GLY A 374 14.23 19.94 35.92
CA GLY A 374 15.31 20.11 34.93
C GLY A 374 15.31 19.07 33.80
N GLY A 375 14.40 18.10 33.83
CA GLY A 375 14.18 17.14 32.72
C GLY A 375 13.58 17.80 31.51
N ASP A 376 13.37 17.02 30.45
CA ASP A 376 12.65 17.45 29.26
C ASP A 376 11.17 17.04 29.32
N ASP A 377 10.27 17.96 29.00
CA ASP A 377 8.83 17.70 28.83
C ASP A 377 8.61 16.87 27.55
N PHE A 378 8.80 15.55 27.67
CA PHE A 378 8.64 14.61 26.59
C PHE A 378 7.17 14.24 26.38
N LYS A 379 6.64 14.44 25.18
CA LYS A 379 5.27 14.10 24.80
C LYS A 379 5.27 12.76 24.04
N PRO A 380 4.84 11.64 24.64
CA PRO A 380 4.85 10.34 23.96
C PRO A 380 3.74 10.23 22.93
N ALA A 381 4.00 9.49 21.84
CA ALA A 381 3.00 9.03 20.89
C ALA A 381 2.40 7.70 21.37
N GLY A 382 1.33 7.74 22.15
CA GLY A 382 0.74 6.58 22.82
C GLY A 382 0.18 5.49 21.89
N ILE A 383 0.04 5.77 20.60
CA ILE A 383 -0.45 4.80 19.59
C ILE A 383 0.67 3.95 18.96
N LEU A 384 1.93 4.31 19.16
CA LEU A 384 3.10 3.70 18.54
C LEU A 384 4.10 3.19 19.57
N ASN A 385 4.92 2.23 19.14
CA ASN A 385 6.13 1.85 19.83
C ASN A 385 7.39 2.39 19.12
N LEU A 386 8.56 2.23 19.75
CA LEU A 386 9.81 2.78 19.23
C LEU A 386 10.30 2.05 17.96
N LEU A 387 9.86 0.79 17.71
CA LEU A 387 10.09 0.12 16.43
C LEU A 387 9.48 0.89 15.26
N ALA A 388 8.34 1.55 15.46
CA ALA A 388 7.71 2.37 14.43
C ALA A 388 8.56 3.59 14.06
N ALA A 389 9.25 4.21 15.02
CA ALA A 389 10.18 5.31 14.78
C ALA A 389 11.44 4.84 14.03
N ALA A 390 12.01 3.70 14.42
CA ALA A 390 13.12 3.09 13.71
C ALA A 390 12.74 2.69 12.28
N TRP A 391 11.55 2.10 12.11
CA TRP A 391 11.03 1.67 10.81
C TRP A 391 10.95 2.80 9.78
N ILE A 392 10.42 3.96 10.17
CA ILE A 392 10.27 5.04 9.20
C ILE A 392 11.62 5.58 8.74
N GLN A 393 12.61 5.69 9.63
CA GLN A 393 13.95 6.08 9.22
C GLN A 393 14.62 5.01 8.36
N PHE A 394 14.48 3.74 8.70
CA PHE A 394 14.96 2.61 7.91
C PHE A 394 14.39 2.64 6.47
N GLN A 395 13.13 3.03 6.31
CA GLN A 395 12.50 3.17 5.00
C GLN A 395 12.95 4.46 4.27
N THR A 396 13.08 5.59 4.98
CA THR A 396 13.47 6.87 4.34
C THR A 396 14.92 6.86 3.84
N HIS A 397 15.78 6.02 4.37
CA HIS A 397 17.13 5.80 3.84
C HIS A 397 17.12 5.25 2.41
N ASP A 398 16.15 4.38 2.08
CA ASP A 398 15.89 3.88 0.73
C ASP A 398 15.34 4.96 -0.22
N TRP A 399 14.75 6.04 0.32
CA TRP A 399 13.86 6.87 -0.48
C TRP A 399 14.49 8.14 -0.99
N PHE A 400 15.17 8.88 -0.14
CA PHE A 400 15.70 10.18 -0.53
C PHE A 400 16.96 10.59 0.21
N ASN A 401 17.88 11.11 -0.58
CA ASN A 401 19.14 11.69 -0.12
C ASN A 401 19.55 12.80 -1.11
N HIS A 402 19.72 14.01 -0.62
CA HIS A 402 20.17 15.13 -1.47
C HIS A 402 21.70 15.15 -1.69
N GLY A 403 22.36 14.06 -1.35
CA GLY A 403 23.81 13.91 -1.50
C GLY A 403 24.63 14.83 -0.59
N THR A 404 25.91 14.96 -0.90
CA THR A 404 26.83 15.82 -0.17
C THR A 404 26.52 17.30 -0.44
N PRO A 405 26.27 18.11 0.60
CA PRO A 405 26.04 19.55 0.40
C PRO A 405 27.31 20.25 -0.10
N ARG A 406 27.19 21.51 -0.55
CA ARG A 406 28.34 22.33 -0.92
C ARG A 406 29.36 22.43 0.22
N PRO A 407 30.64 22.66 -0.05
CA PRO A 407 31.64 22.96 0.98
C PRO A 407 31.21 24.13 1.88
N ILE A 408 31.69 24.15 3.12
CA ILE A 408 31.29 25.18 4.08
C ILE A 408 31.83 26.58 3.72
N ASP A 409 32.87 26.64 2.93
CA ASP A 409 33.50 27.85 2.39
C ASP A 409 32.91 28.30 1.04
N ASP A 410 31.95 27.54 0.48
CA ASP A 410 31.23 27.84 -0.75
C ASP A 410 29.85 28.45 -0.42
N ASP A 411 29.80 29.76 -0.11
CA ASP A 411 28.59 30.56 0.12
C ASP A 411 27.57 29.93 1.11
N PRO A 412 27.97 29.59 2.36
CA PRO A 412 27.04 29.04 3.35
C PRO A 412 25.99 30.05 3.78
N PHE A 413 24.86 29.58 4.31
CA PHE A 413 23.93 30.43 5.04
C PHE A 413 24.56 30.79 6.41
N ASP A 414 24.62 32.11 6.74
CA ASP A 414 24.96 32.59 8.09
C ASP A 414 23.64 32.84 8.84
N VAL A 415 23.18 31.83 9.59
CA VAL A 415 21.89 31.85 10.28
C VAL A 415 21.94 32.79 11.47
N PRO A 416 21.07 33.82 11.55
CA PRO A 416 21.04 34.74 12.67
C PRO A 416 20.80 34.05 14.00
N ILE A 417 21.67 34.27 14.98
CA ILE A 417 21.58 33.72 16.33
C ILE A 417 20.80 34.69 17.19
N PRO A 418 19.71 34.24 17.87
CA PRO A 418 18.93 35.09 18.76
C PRO A 418 19.76 35.60 19.96
N PRO A 419 19.48 36.80 20.46
CA PRO A 419 20.12 37.30 21.66
C PRO A 419 19.95 36.34 22.86
N GLY A 420 21.04 36.07 23.55
CA GLY A 420 21.06 35.14 24.71
C GLY A 420 21.13 33.67 24.39
N ASP A 421 21.20 33.29 23.10
CA ASP A 421 21.44 31.90 22.72
C ASP A 421 22.89 31.47 23.05
N SER A 422 23.05 30.28 23.57
CA SER A 422 24.34 29.68 23.94
C SER A 422 25.10 29.05 22.76
N TRP A 423 24.71 29.34 21.53
CA TRP A 423 25.39 28.82 20.34
C TRP A 423 26.80 29.41 20.23
N PRO A 424 27.84 28.57 20.03
CA PRO A 424 29.21 29.05 19.96
C PRO A 424 29.53 29.65 18.59
N GLY A 425 29.79 30.95 18.54
CA GLY A 425 30.23 31.62 17.30
C GLY A 425 29.13 31.74 16.24
N LYS A 426 29.48 31.68 14.97
CA LYS A 426 28.57 31.74 13.84
C LYS A 426 27.84 30.41 13.59
N MET A 427 26.58 30.48 13.16
CA MET A 427 25.83 29.32 12.73
C MET A 427 25.83 29.24 11.21
N LEU A 428 26.87 28.61 10.66
CA LEU A 428 26.99 28.40 9.22
C LEU A 428 26.30 27.11 8.79
N VAL A 429 25.44 27.17 7.77
CA VAL A 429 24.75 26.01 7.21
C VAL A 429 25.10 25.89 5.73
N ARG A 430 25.66 24.76 5.36
CA ARG A 430 26.03 24.45 3.95
C ARG A 430 24.80 24.48 3.08
N ARG A 431 24.90 25.00 1.85
CA ARG A 431 23.81 24.95 0.85
C ARG A 431 23.64 23.57 0.27
N THR A 432 22.43 23.22 -0.12
CA THR A 432 22.18 22.02 -0.94
C THR A 432 22.86 22.15 -2.30
N ARG A 433 23.49 21.09 -2.78
CA ARG A 433 24.09 21.10 -4.11
C ARG A 433 22.99 21.07 -5.16
N PRO A 434 22.94 22.02 -6.11
CA PRO A 434 22.00 21.98 -7.23
C PRO A 434 22.26 20.74 -8.11
N ASP A 435 21.23 20.33 -8.82
CA ASP A 435 21.29 19.23 -9.78
C ASP A 435 22.38 19.47 -10.84
N PRO A 436 23.38 18.58 -10.96
CA PRO A 436 24.50 18.74 -11.90
C PRO A 436 24.08 18.49 -13.35
N THR A 437 22.93 17.87 -13.60
CA THR A 437 22.44 17.56 -14.96
C THR A 437 21.75 18.76 -15.63
N ARG A 438 21.52 19.85 -14.88
CA ARG A 438 20.94 21.08 -15.42
C ARG A 438 21.94 21.78 -16.32
N LYS A 439 21.53 22.12 -17.55
CA LYS A 439 22.39 22.84 -18.50
C LYS A 439 22.72 24.24 -17.97
N PRO A 440 23.95 24.73 -18.17
CA PRO A 440 24.36 26.05 -17.71
C PRO A 440 23.46 27.23 -18.19
N ASN A 441 22.79 27.04 -19.34
CA ASN A 441 21.92 28.06 -19.96
C ASN A 441 20.42 27.83 -19.65
N ASP A 442 20.07 26.80 -18.87
CA ASP A 442 18.68 26.52 -18.48
C ASP A 442 18.36 27.26 -17.18
N HIS A 443 18.28 28.58 -17.28
CA HIS A 443 17.89 29.44 -16.16
C HIS A 443 16.37 29.72 -16.13
N ALA A 444 15.60 29.10 -17.03
CA ALA A 444 14.20 29.42 -17.25
C ALA A 444 13.23 28.79 -16.22
N GLY A 445 13.71 28.20 -15.17
CA GLY A 445 12.88 27.57 -14.14
C GLY A 445 13.50 27.62 -12.75
N PRO A 446 12.81 27.12 -11.70
CA PRO A 446 13.36 27.05 -10.35
C PRO A 446 14.58 26.12 -10.31
N THR A 447 15.45 26.32 -9.32
CA THR A 447 16.56 25.43 -9.04
C THR A 447 16.04 24.02 -8.78
N THR A 448 16.64 23.02 -9.42
CA THR A 448 16.34 21.59 -9.24
C THR A 448 17.42 20.92 -8.42
N TYR A 449 17.04 19.83 -7.75
CA TYR A 449 17.92 19.01 -6.94
C TYR A 449 17.79 17.55 -7.35
N ALA A 450 18.84 16.78 -7.18
CA ALA A 450 18.87 15.36 -7.52
C ALA A 450 18.81 14.48 -6.27
N ASN A 451 18.23 13.30 -6.41
CA ASN A 451 18.27 12.26 -5.40
C ASN A 451 19.51 11.39 -5.59
N ALA A 452 20.33 11.27 -4.56
CA ALA A 452 21.48 10.36 -4.58
C ALA A 452 21.06 8.89 -4.52
N GLU A 453 19.89 8.62 -3.93
CA GLU A 453 19.29 7.28 -3.91
C GLU A 453 18.35 7.07 -5.10
N THR A 454 17.93 5.83 -5.37
CA THR A 454 16.87 5.56 -6.34
C THR A 454 15.54 6.12 -5.85
N HIS A 455 14.67 6.58 -6.75
CA HIS A 455 13.31 7.00 -6.38
C HIS A 455 12.38 5.80 -6.12
N TRP A 456 12.81 4.60 -6.54
CA TRP A 456 12.04 3.37 -6.43
C TRP A 456 12.04 2.84 -5.00
N TRP A 457 11.08 2.01 -4.68
CA TRP A 457 11.05 1.31 -3.41
C TRP A 457 11.72 -0.05 -3.60
N ASP A 458 13.04 -0.10 -3.55
CA ASP A 458 13.84 -1.24 -3.99
C ASP A 458 14.75 -1.85 -2.92
N ALA A 459 14.64 -1.35 -1.68
CA ALA A 459 15.41 -1.78 -0.53
C ALA A 459 16.92 -1.46 -0.60
N SER A 460 17.29 -0.34 -1.24
CA SER A 460 18.68 0.13 -1.33
C SER A 460 19.34 0.25 0.04
N GLN A 461 18.60 0.53 1.12
CA GLN A 461 19.15 0.55 2.47
C GLN A 461 19.85 -0.77 2.84
N ILE A 462 19.36 -1.92 2.35
CA ILE A 462 19.99 -3.24 2.57
C ILE A 462 20.97 -3.57 1.45
N TYR A 463 20.58 -3.32 0.18
CA TYR A 463 21.26 -3.83 -1.00
C TYR A 463 22.18 -2.80 -1.67
N GLY A 464 22.16 -1.53 -1.21
CA GLY A 464 22.91 -0.45 -1.84
C GLY A 464 22.33 -0.05 -3.19
N ASP A 465 22.94 0.96 -3.77
CA ASP A 465 22.58 1.59 -5.05
C ASP A 465 23.61 1.31 -6.16
N SER A 466 24.55 0.42 -5.89
CA SER A 466 25.64 0.07 -6.83
C SER A 466 26.12 -1.38 -6.66
N PRO A 467 26.66 -2.01 -7.73
CA PRO A 467 27.26 -3.34 -7.66
C PRO A 467 28.42 -3.44 -6.65
N GLN A 468 29.14 -2.34 -6.43
CA GLN A 468 30.26 -2.26 -5.49
C GLN A 468 29.77 -2.35 -4.03
N ALA A 469 28.61 -1.78 -3.71
CA ALA A 469 27.98 -1.97 -2.42
C ALA A 469 27.64 -3.45 -2.20
N GLY A 470 27.04 -4.11 -3.20
CA GLY A 470 26.68 -5.53 -3.16
C GLY A 470 27.84 -6.46 -2.88
N ALA A 471 29.02 -6.15 -3.42
CA ALA A 471 30.21 -6.96 -3.23
C ALA A 471 30.69 -7.05 -1.76
N LYS A 472 30.31 -6.10 -0.89
CA LYS A 472 30.75 -6.03 0.51
C LYS A 472 29.98 -6.95 1.45
N TYR A 473 28.71 -7.16 1.23
CA TYR A 473 27.81 -7.86 2.16
C TYR A 473 27.32 -9.23 1.66
N ARG A 474 27.55 -9.61 0.38
CA ARG A 474 27.18 -10.93 -0.15
C ARG A 474 28.15 -12.02 0.27
N THR A 475 27.62 -13.20 0.59
CA THR A 475 28.47 -14.39 0.82
C THR A 475 28.90 -15.07 -0.47
N TRP A 476 28.25 -14.74 -1.61
CA TRP A 476 28.40 -15.41 -2.91
C TRP A 476 28.09 -16.91 -2.87
N LYS A 477 27.29 -17.31 -1.90
CA LYS A 477 26.85 -18.69 -1.71
C LYS A 477 25.39 -18.73 -1.30
N ASP A 478 24.58 -19.52 -2.02
CA ASP A 478 23.16 -19.76 -1.75
C ASP A 478 22.31 -18.46 -1.73
N GLY A 479 22.77 -17.40 -2.41
CA GLY A 479 22.12 -16.09 -2.45
C GLY A 479 22.18 -15.30 -1.15
N LYS A 480 22.89 -15.76 -0.12
CA LYS A 480 22.82 -15.21 1.23
C LYS A 480 23.68 -13.97 1.45
N LEU A 481 23.23 -13.13 2.38
CA LEU A 481 23.95 -12.02 2.96
C LEU A 481 24.83 -12.48 4.13
N ALA A 482 25.94 -11.76 4.36
CA ALA A 482 26.88 -12.09 5.42
C ALA A 482 26.28 -11.83 6.82
N VAL A 483 26.31 -12.84 7.65
CA VAL A 483 25.91 -12.82 9.06
C VAL A 483 26.89 -13.68 9.85
N ASP A 484 27.36 -13.17 10.97
CA ASP A 484 28.18 -13.97 11.90
C ASP A 484 27.34 -15.14 12.46
N PRO A 485 27.83 -16.39 12.32
CA PRO A 485 27.04 -17.57 12.70
C PRO A 485 26.82 -17.71 14.21
N ASN A 486 27.66 -17.09 15.04
CA ASN A 486 27.55 -17.18 16.50
C ASN A 486 26.65 -16.11 17.08
N THR A 487 26.80 -14.87 16.62
CA THR A 487 26.05 -13.72 17.13
C THR A 487 24.75 -13.48 16.37
N ARG A 488 24.64 -14.00 15.15
CA ARG A 488 23.53 -13.73 14.19
C ARG A 488 23.44 -12.25 13.80
N LEU A 489 24.53 -11.52 13.88
CA LEU A 489 24.62 -10.10 13.53
C LEU A 489 25.37 -9.90 12.22
N ILE A 490 25.08 -8.80 11.55
CA ILE A 490 25.82 -8.31 10.38
C ILE A 490 27.26 -8.01 10.84
N PRO A 491 28.30 -8.44 10.09
CA PRO A 491 29.66 -8.08 10.38
C PRO A 491 29.88 -6.56 10.41
N LEU A 492 30.74 -6.09 11.29
CA LEU A 492 31.13 -4.69 11.35
C LEU A 492 32.34 -4.42 10.44
N ASP A 493 32.36 -3.24 9.83
CA ASP A 493 33.52 -2.71 9.14
C ASP A 493 34.61 -2.25 10.15
N PRO A 494 35.82 -1.88 9.69
CA PRO A 494 36.87 -1.40 10.59
C PRO A 494 36.52 -0.14 11.39
N THR A 495 35.47 0.58 11.00
CA THR A 495 34.96 1.77 11.74
C THR A 495 33.93 1.42 12.81
N GLY A 496 33.43 0.18 12.84
CA GLY A 496 32.44 -0.30 13.80
C GLY A 496 30.99 -0.09 13.35
N VAL A 497 30.76 0.08 12.04
CA VAL A 497 29.43 0.16 11.42
C VAL A 497 29.12 -1.16 10.71
N GLU A 498 27.88 -1.59 10.73
CA GLU A 498 27.43 -2.80 10.04
C GLU A 498 27.65 -2.71 8.52
N VAL A 499 28.16 -3.80 7.94
CA VAL A 499 28.41 -3.92 6.49
C VAL A 499 27.11 -4.23 5.78
N THR A 500 26.41 -3.17 5.37
CA THR A 500 25.13 -3.22 4.67
C THR A 500 25.08 -2.18 3.54
N GLY A 501 23.95 -2.03 2.84
CA GLY A 501 23.81 -1.14 1.69
C GLY A 501 24.10 0.32 2.00
N LEU A 502 23.26 0.95 2.83
CA LEU A 502 23.37 2.37 3.18
C LEU A 502 23.59 2.53 4.69
N THR A 503 24.59 3.28 5.08
CA THR A 503 25.05 3.38 6.49
C THR A 503 25.10 4.81 7.03
N SER A 504 24.51 5.79 6.34
CA SER A 504 24.45 7.18 6.80
C SER A 504 23.52 7.35 8.02
N ASN A 505 23.77 8.36 8.87
CA ASN A 505 22.95 8.70 10.05
C ASN A 505 22.62 7.50 10.95
N TRP A 506 23.64 6.68 11.24
CA TRP A 506 23.50 5.38 11.91
C TRP A 506 23.19 5.50 13.40
N TRP A 507 22.34 4.62 13.89
CA TRP A 507 22.02 4.42 15.30
C TRP A 507 21.39 3.05 15.57
N LEU A 508 21.24 2.69 16.84
CA LEU A 508 20.77 1.36 17.27
C LEU A 508 19.47 0.89 16.59
N GLY A 509 18.51 1.80 16.37
CA GLY A 509 17.25 1.41 15.69
C GLY A 509 17.44 0.96 14.26
N LEU A 510 18.36 1.56 13.52
CA LEU A 510 18.74 1.10 12.19
C LEU A 510 19.49 -0.24 12.28
N SER A 511 20.45 -0.37 13.20
CA SER A 511 21.16 -1.63 13.43
C SER A 511 20.20 -2.79 13.65
N LEU A 512 19.18 -2.63 14.50
CA LEU A 512 18.18 -3.68 14.77
C LEU A 512 17.42 -4.10 13.52
N LEU A 513 16.95 -3.14 12.71
CA LEU A 513 16.15 -3.43 11.52
C LEU A 513 16.99 -3.98 10.35
N HIS A 514 18.21 -3.47 10.16
CA HIS A 514 19.14 -4.03 9.17
C HIS A 514 19.49 -5.49 9.51
N ASN A 515 19.79 -5.80 10.76
CA ASN A 515 20.03 -7.18 11.20
C ASN A 515 18.78 -8.05 10.98
N LEU A 516 17.58 -7.59 11.36
CA LEU A 516 16.35 -8.34 11.20
C LEU A 516 16.05 -8.68 9.73
N PHE A 517 16.14 -7.70 8.83
CA PHE A 517 15.80 -7.92 7.41
C PHE A 517 16.94 -8.57 6.60
N THR A 518 18.16 -8.56 7.10
CA THR A 518 19.26 -9.42 6.59
C THR A 518 18.99 -10.88 6.94
N LEU A 519 18.59 -11.17 8.17
CA LEU A 519 18.18 -12.53 8.59
C LEU A 519 16.94 -13.00 7.80
N GLU A 520 15.98 -12.10 7.56
CA GLU A 520 14.78 -12.41 6.78
C GLU A 520 15.14 -12.74 5.32
N HIS A 521 16.04 -11.97 4.68
CA HIS A 521 16.55 -12.29 3.35
C HIS A 521 17.17 -13.71 3.31
N ASN A 522 17.98 -14.05 4.29
CA ASN A 522 18.60 -15.38 4.37
C ASN A 522 17.56 -16.50 4.57
N ALA A 523 16.50 -16.25 5.35
CA ALA A 523 15.38 -17.17 5.51
C ALA A 523 14.58 -17.35 4.21
N ILE A 524 14.41 -16.30 3.42
CA ILE A 524 13.80 -16.36 2.08
C ILE A 524 14.67 -17.20 1.14
N CYS A 525 16.01 -17.05 1.16
CA CYS A 525 16.92 -17.88 0.37
C CYS A 525 16.71 -19.38 0.71
N ASP A 526 16.68 -19.74 2.00
CA ASP A 526 16.47 -21.11 2.44
C ASP A 526 15.09 -21.65 2.01
N HIS A 527 14.05 -20.82 2.07
CA HIS A 527 12.71 -21.15 1.57
C HIS A 527 12.70 -21.45 0.07
N LEU A 528 13.36 -20.58 -0.73
CA LEU A 528 13.45 -20.76 -2.17
C LEU A 528 14.24 -22.02 -2.55
N ILE A 529 15.37 -22.28 -1.90
CA ILE A 529 16.15 -23.50 -2.10
C ILE A 529 15.33 -24.75 -1.78
N LYS A 530 14.53 -24.71 -0.71
CA LYS A 530 13.63 -25.81 -0.35
C LYS A 530 12.51 -26.02 -1.38
N ALA A 531 11.99 -24.92 -1.95
CA ALA A 531 10.95 -24.99 -2.98
C ALA A 531 11.49 -25.42 -4.36
N PHE A 532 12.74 -25.07 -4.67
CA PHE A 532 13.43 -25.26 -5.94
C PHE A 532 14.85 -25.81 -5.70
N PRO A 533 15.00 -27.09 -5.26
CA PRO A 533 16.33 -27.67 -4.98
C PRO A 533 17.28 -27.63 -6.18
N GLU A 534 16.72 -27.71 -7.41
CA GLU A 534 17.45 -27.63 -8.66
C GLU A 534 18.19 -26.30 -8.86
N TRP A 535 17.79 -25.20 -8.20
CA TRP A 535 18.51 -23.93 -8.31
C TRP A 535 19.91 -24.01 -7.70
N ARG A 536 20.05 -24.80 -6.62
CA ARG A 536 21.34 -25.05 -5.98
C ARG A 536 22.09 -26.23 -6.60
N ASP A 537 21.35 -27.26 -7.00
CA ASP A 537 21.92 -28.57 -7.34
C ASP A 537 22.12 -28.76 -8.88
N ASP A 538 21.76 -27.76 -9.73
CA ASP A 538 21.92 -27.82 -11.19
C ASP A 538 23.40 -27.99 -11.59
N PRO A 539 23.79 -29.13 -12.18
CA PRO A 539 25.17 -29.37 -12.57
C PRO A 539 25.63 -28.53 -13.78
N GLN A 540 24.72 -27.92 -14.51
CA GLN A 540 25.02 -27.10 -15.70
C GLN A 540 25.35 -25.66 -15.36
N LYS A 541 25.03 -25.18 -14.16
CA LYS A 541 25.29 -23.82 -13.70
C LYS A 541 26.53 -23.72 -12.82
N THR A 542 27.25 -22.64 -12.99
CA THR A 542 28.36 -22.27 -12.11
C THR A 542 27.83 -21.91 -10.70
N PRO A 543 28.68 -22.01 -9.66
CA PRO A 543 28.29 -21.58 -8.31
C PRO A 543 27.78 -20.13 -8.27
N LEU A 544 28.37 -19.23 -9.06
CA LEU A 544 27.96 -17.82 -9.13
C LEU A 544 26.59 -17.63 -9.78
N GLU A 545 26.27 -18.37 -10.83
CA GLU A 545 24.93 -18.31 -11.47
C GLU A 545 23.85 -18.84 -10.55
N LYS A 546 24.14 -19.89 -9.77
CA LYS A 546 23.22 -20.44 -8.76
C LYS A 546 22.96 -19.43 -7.66
N ASP A 547 24.03 -18.84 -7.11
CA ASP A 547 23.95 -17.79 -6.10
C ASP A 547 23.17 -16.58 -6.60
N ALA A 548 23.48 -16.07 -7.80
CA ALA A 548 22.83 -14.92 -8.39
C ALA A 548 21.32 -15.16 -8.60
N GLN A 549 20.92 -16.35 -9.04
CA GLN A 549 19.51 -16.69 -9.24
C GLN A 549 18.72 -16.66 -7.94
N ILE A 550 19.25 -17.24 -6.86
CA ILE A 550 18.59 -17.28 -5.55
C ILE A 550 18.54 -15.87 -4.96
N PHE A 551 19.69 -15.16 -4.98
CA PHE A 551 19.81 -13.79 -4.47
C PHE A 551 18.78 -12.84 -5.11
N ARG A 552 18.70 -12.85 -6.45
CA ARG A 552 17.78 -12.01 -7.22
C ARG A 552 16.34 -12.14 -6.75
N VAL A 553 15.84 -13.38 -6.66
CA VAL A 553 14.44 -13.61 -6.24
C VAL A 553 14.25 -13.30 -4.76
N ALA A 554 15.22 -13.67 -3.90
CA ALA A 554 15.17 -13.34 -2.48
C ALA A 554 15.14 -11.82 -2.23
N ARG A 555 15.97 -11.03 -2.95
CA ARG A 555 15.95 -9.56 -2.92
C ARG A 555 14.57 -9.00 -3.27
N MET A 556 13.98 -9.48 -4.36
CA MET A 556 12.65 -9.06 -4.80
C MET A 556 11.56 -9.38 -3.77
N VAL A 557 11.60 -10.57 -3.18
CA VAL A 557 10.64 -11.02 -2.17
C VAL A 557 10.79 -10.21 -0.88
N ASN A 558 12.01 -10.03 -0.37
CA ASN A 558 12.29 -9.26 0.85
C ASN A 558 11.88 -7.79 0.69
N ASN A 559 12.23 -7.18 -0.45
CA ASN A 559 11.80 -5.82 -0.79
C ASN A 559 10.28 -5.69 -0.78
N SER A 560 9.57 -6.59 -1.47
CA SER A 560 8.10 -6.53 -1.54
C SER A 560 7.45 -6.83 -0.19
N LEU A 561 8.06 -7.66 0.65
CA LEU A 561 7.61 -7.88 2.02
C LEU A 561 7.73 -6.59 2.86
N MET A 562 8.85 -5.86 2.75
CA MET A 562 9.01 -4.58 3.43
C MET A 562 8.00 -3.53 2.95
N ALA A 563 7.75 -3.43 1.65
CA ALA A 563 6.75 -2.53 1.09
C ALA A 563 5.32 -2.90 1.57
N LYS A 564 5.02 -4.19 1.67
CA LYS A 564 3.76 -4.68 2.26
C LYS A 564 3.64 -4.30 3.74
N ILE A 565 4.67 -4.60 4.54
CA ILE A 565 4.70 -4.26 5.98
C ILE A 565 4.47 -2.76 6.17
N HIS A 566 5.13 -1.91 5.39
CA HIS A 566 4.90 -0.47 5.47
C HIS A 566 3.46 -0.10 5.12
N THR A 567 2.87 -0.73 4.10
CA THR A 567 1.52 -0.41 3.61
C THR A 567 0.42 -0.89 4.56
N VAL A 568 0.52 -2.14 5.07
CA VAL A 568 -0.60 -2.77 5.81
C VAL A 568 -0.34 -2.95 7.31
N ASP A 569 0.89 -2.73 7.80
CA ASP A 569 1.20 -2.79 9.23
C ASP A 569 1.60 -1.41 9.76
N TRP A 570 2.67 -0.77 9.25
CA TRP A 570 3.16 0.50 9.79
C TRP A 570 2.20 1.67 9.57
N THR A 571 1.71 1.83 8.35
CA THR A 571 0.80 2.95 8.04
C THR A 571 -0.51 2.87 8.82
N PRO A 572 -1.18 1.71 8.95
CA PRO A 572 -2.33 1.57 9.84
C PRO A 572 -2.01 1.79 11.33
N ALA A 573 -0.77 1.56 11.78
CA ALA A 573 -0.37 1.84 13.16
C ALA A 573 -0.27 3.34 13.45
N ILE A 574 0.28 4.14 12.52
CA ILE A 574 0.39 5.60 12.68
C ILE A 574 -0.89 6.34 12.28
N LEU A 575 -1.80 5.71 11.55
CA LEU A 575 -3.08 6.23 11.07
C LEU A 575 -4.21 5.28 11.48
N THR A 576 -4.57 5.26 12.77
CA THR A 576 -5.52 4.28 13.33
C THR A 576 -6.98 4.56 13.01
N HIS A 577 -7.28 5.61 12.23
CA HIS A 577 -8.64 5.95 11.82
C HIS A 577 -9.29 4.82 10.98
N PRO A 578 -10.56 4.40 11.25
CA PRO A 578 -11.20 3.25 10.59
C PRO A 578 -11.20 3.32 9.06
N ALA A 579 -11.41 4.50 8.46
CA ALA A 579 -11.37 4.65 7.00
C ALA A 579 -9.97 4.38 6.43
N LEU A 580 -8.90 4.71 7.19
CA LEU A 580 -7.52 4.45 6.78
C LEU A 580 -7.16 2.96 6.90
N GLN A 581 -7.67 2.27 7.93
CA GLN A 581 -7.49 0.82 8.07
C GLN A 581 -8.01 0.10 6.80
N VAL A 582 -9.20 0.48 6.33
CA VAL A 582 -9.78 -0.08 5.10
C VAL A 582 -8.98 0.35 3.86
N ALA A 583 -8.67 1.65 3.73
CA ALA A 583 -8.00 2.19 2.54
C ALA A 583 -6.57 1.64 2.36
N MET A 584 -5.79 1.51 3.46
CA MET A 584 -4.42 1.00 3.39
C MET A 584 -4.40 -0.50 3.10
N ASN A 585 -5.30 -1.29 3.71
CA ASN A 585 -5.51 -2.68 3.32
C ASN A 585 -5.91 -2.81 1.85
N ALA A 586 -6.78 -1.92 1.36
CA ALA A 586 -7.22 -1.93 -0.03
C ALA A 586 -6.09 -1.60 -1.02
N ASN A 587 -5.08 -0.81 -0.66
CA ASN A 587 -3.91 -0.58 -1.51
C ASN A 587 -3.17 -1.89 -1.84
N TRP A 588 -3.08 -2.83 -0.91
CA TRP A 588 -2.41 -4.12 -1.13
C TRP A 588 -3.38 -5.21 -1.61
N TRP A 589 -4.52 -5.36 -0.92
CA TRP A 589 -5.46 -6.47 -1.13
C TRP A 589 -6.66 -6.10 -2.01
N GLY A 590 -6.93 -4.82 -2.19
CA GLY A 590 -8.18 -4.31 -2.77
C GLY A 590 -9.33 -4.32 -1.77
N LEU A 591 -10.44 -3.67 -2.13
CA LEU A 591 -11.70 -3.71 -1.36
C LEU A 591 -12.32 -5.11 -1.30
N ALA A 592 -11.99 -5.98 -2.28
CA ALA A 592 -12.38 -7.40 -2.23
C ALA A 592 -11.72 -8.16 -1.06
N GLY A 593 -10.59 -7.67 -0.56
CA GLY A 593 -9.91 -8.17 0.62
C GLY A 593 -8.94 -9.31 0.37
N GLU A 594 -8.15 -9.61 1.41
CA GLU A 594 -7.07 -10.58 1.40
C GLU A 594 -7.53 -11.99 0.99
N HIS A 595 -8.61 -12.49 1.60
CA HIS A 595 -9.11 -13.85 1.33
C HIS A 595 -9.54 -14.00 -0.14
N VAL A 596 -10.28 -13.03 -0.68
CA VAL A 596 -10.69 -13.06 -2.09
C VAL A 596 -9.45 -13.09 -3.00
N LYS A 597 -8.46 -12.23 -2.75
CA LYS A 597 -7.24 -12.18 -3.55
C LYS A 597 -6.41 -13.46 -3.45
N LYS A 598 -6.25 -14.03 -2.26
CA LYS A 598 -5.49 -15.29 -2.05
C LYS A 598 -6.18 -16.50 -2.71
N TYR A 599 -7.48 -16.67 -2.54
CA TYR A 599 -8.20 -17.86 -3.03
C TYR A 599 -8.68 -17.74 -4.47
N LEU A 600 -9.19 -16.59 -4.86
CA LEU A 600 -9.74 -16.36 -6.20
C LEU A 600 -8.77 -15.68 -7.15
N GLY A 601 -7.71 -15.06 -6.63
CA GLY A 601 -6.77 -14.23 -7.38
C GLY A 601 -7.36 -12.84 -7.67
N ARG A 602 -6.72 -12.09 -8.57
CA ARG A 602 -7.23 -10.78 -9.01
C ARG A 602 -8.53 -10.94 -9.78
N ILE A 603 -9.65 -10.60 -9.16
CA ILE A 603 -10.98 -10.67 -9.78
C ILE A 603 -11.30 -9.45 -10.66
N SER A 604 -10.52 -8.37 -10.54
CA SER A 604 -10.64 -7.15 -11.34
C SER A 604 -9.27 -6.63 -11.75
N THR A 605 -9.19 -5.90 -12.86
CA THR A 605 -8.02 -5.11 -13.25
C THR A 605 -7.88 -3.85 -12.41
N SER A 606 -8.95 -3.39 -11.75
CA SER A 606 -8.93 -2.24 -10.85
C SER A 606 -8.07 -2.47 -9.61
N GLU A 607 -7.21 -1.49 -9.32
CA GLU A 607 -6.43 -1.46 -8.09
C GLU A 607 -7.32 -1.32 -6.85
N ALA A 608 -8.42 -0.56 -6.96
CA ALA A 608 -9.33 -0.39 -5.85
C ALA A 608 -10.04 -1.69 -5.44
N ILE A 609 -10.33 -2.58 -6.41
CA ILE A 609 -11.03 -3.85 -6.15
C ILE A 609 -10.06 -4.96 -5.78
N SER A 610 -8.91 -5.07 -6.46
CA SER A 610 -8.00 -6.22 -6.33
C SER A 610 -6.60 -5.84 -5.83
N GLY A 611 -6.40 -4.60 -5.38
CA GLY A 611 -5.13 -4.08 -4.89
C GLY A 611 -4.16 -3.66 -6.01
N ILE A 612 -3.12 -2.91 -5.63
CA ILE A 612 -2.07 -2.46 -6.54
C ILE A 612 -1.20 -3.64 -7.02
N PRO A 613 -0.73 -4.57 -6.14
CA PRO A 613 0.14 -5.65 -6.60
C PRO A 613 -0.49 -6.50 -7.70
N GLY A 614 0.20 -6.58 -8.86
CA GLY A 614 -0.26 -7.28 -10.06
C GLY A 614 -1.28 -6.49 -10.91
N SER A 615 -1.49 -5.19 -10.66
CA SER A 615 -2.23 -4.29 -11.56
C SER A 615 -1.33 -3.80 -12.70
N VAL A 616 -1.85 -3.02 -13.64
CA VAL A 616 -1.05 -2.38 -14.69
C VAL A 616 -0.31 -1.17 -14.12
N ALA A 617 0.97 -0.98 -14.45
CA ALA A 617 1.73 0.20 -14.05
C ALA A 617 1.10 1.49 -14.59
N ASN A 618 1.14 2.56 -13.79
CA ASN A 618 0.60 3.85 -14.19
C ASN A 618 1.34 4.99 -13.49
N GLN A 619 1.93 5.88 -14.28
CA GLN A 619 2.66 7.05 -13.78
C GLN A 619 1.73 8.21 -13.36
N THR A 620 0.41 8.07 -13.57
CA THR A 620 -0.61 9.07 -13.21
C THR A 620 -0.40 10.46 -13.84
N GLY A 621 0.05 10.50 -15.10
CA GLY A 621 0.13 11.73 -15.90
C GLY A 621 1.46 12.51 -15.81
N ALA A 622 2.36 12.11 -14.90
CA ALA A 622 3.71 12.66 -14.81
C ALA A 622 4.71 11.54 -14.61
N ASP A 623 5.90 11.64 -15.19
CA ASP A 623 6.97 10.67 -14.99
C ASP A 623 7.26 10.48 -13.51
N TYR A 624 7.50 9.23 -13.12
CA TYR A 624 7.66 8.91 -11.71
C TYR A 624 8.97 9.48 -11.16
N CYS A 625 8.85 10.20 -10.07
CA CYS A 625 9.95 10.64 -9.20
C CYS A 625 9.39 10.96 -7.81
N LEU A 626 10.22 10.95 -6.80
CA LEU A 626 9.92 11.54 -5.49
C LEU A 626 9.98 13.07 -5.60
N THR A 627 9.35 13.76 -4.66
CA THR A 627 9.18 15.21 -4.71
C THR A 627 9.79 15.89 -3.49
N GLU A 628 10.15 17.17 -3.59
CA GLU A 628 10.64 17.95 -2.46
C GLU A 628 9.59 18.06 -1.34
N GLU A 629 8.31 18.16 -1.71
CA GLU A 629 7.22 18.17 -0.73
C GLU A 629 7.07 16.84 0.00
N PHE A 630 7.36 15.71 -0.68
CA PHE A 630 7.41 14.40 -0.04
C PHE A 630 8.51 14.33 1.03
N THR A 631 9.72 14.85 0.70
CA THR A 631 10.83 14.94 1.67
C THR A 631 10.45 15.80 2.87
N ALA A 632 9.81 16.95 2.63
CA ALA A 632 9.42 17.89 3.68
C ALA A 632 8.43 17.30 4.70
N VAL A 633 7.45 16.50 4.24
CA VAL A 633 6.42 15.93 5.14
C VAL A 633 6.90 14.72 5.93
N TYR A 634 8.01 14.08 5.52
CA TYR A 634 8.61 12.97 6.26
C TYR A 634 9.64 13.39 7.31
N ARG A 635 9.72 14.68 7.66
CA ARG A 635 10.52 15.17 8.79
C ARG A 635 9.85 14.80 10.11
N LEU A 636 10.02 13.57 10.54
CA LEU A 636 9.37 12.99 11.72
C LEU A 636 10.35 12.85 12.92
N HIS A 637 11.36 13.71 13.01
CA HIS A 637 12.39 13.69 14.07
C HIS A 637 11.83 13.73 15.50
N PRO A 638 10.66 14.37 15.81
CA PRO A 638 10.07 14.27 17.15
C PRO A 638 9.79 12.84 17.63
N LEU A 639 9.67 11.87 16.72
CA LEU A 639 9.52 10.45 17.09
C LEU A 639 10.69 9.92 17.94
N LEU A 640 11.90 10.51 17.84
CA LEU A 640 13.04 10.03 18.63
C LEU A 640 13.02 10.56 20.06
N PRO A 641 13.25 9.70 21.07
CA PRO A 641 13.39 10.11 22.47
C PRO A 641 14.76 10.76 22.72
N ASN A 642 15.02 11.22 23.94
CA ASN A 642 16.35 11.69 24.35
C ASN A 642 17.29 10.55 24.73
N ASP A 643 16.73 9.47 25.25
CA ASP A 643 17.42 8.26 25.70
C ASP A 643 16.48 7.06 25.62
N ILE A 644 17.01 5.86 25.82
CA ILE A 644 16.25 4.61 25.82
C ILE A 644 16.64 3.79 27.07
N ALA A 645 15.70 3.67 28.02
CA ALA A 645 15.88 2.78 29.15
C ALA A 645 15.69 1.32 28.71
N VAL A 646 16.72 0.50 28.77
CA VAL A 646 16.64 -0.91 28.41
C VAL A 646 15.68 -1.65 29.34
N ARG A 647 14.90 -2.56 28.76
CA ARG A 647 14.02 -3.50 29.46
C ARG A 647 14.42 -4.90 29.10
N HIS A 648 14.82 -5.69 30.09
CA HIS A 648 15.13 -7.11 29.89
C HIS A 648 13.84 -7.90 29.68
N PHE A 649 13.77 -8.68 28.61
CA PHE A 649 12.60 -9.48 28.28
C PHE A 649 12.20 -10.45 29.39
N GLN A 650 13.17 -11.16 29.98
CA GLN A 650 12.92 -12.07 31.11
C GLN A 650 12.63 -11.30 32.40
N GLY A 651 11.36 -11.36 32.83
CA GLY A 651 10.90 -10.73 34.06
C GLY A 651 10.70 -9.23 33.97
N ASP A 652 10.71 -8.66 32.77
CA ASP A 652 10.46 -7.23 32.50
C ASP A 652 11.27 -6.29 33.43
N ARG A 653 12.54 -6.60 33.65
CA ARG A 653 13.41 -5.86 34.56
C ARG A 653 14.04 -4.64 33.89
N PRO A 654 14.15 -3.50 34.59
CA PRO A 654 14.87 -2.36 34.10
C PRO A 654 16.37 -2.68 33.94
N GLY A 655 16.95 -2.23 32.83
CA GLY A 655 18.38 -2.23 32.55
C GLY A 655 18.95 -0.80 32.60
N ARG A 656 20.13 -0.62 32.01
CA ARG A 656 20.74 0.70 31.88
C ARG A 656 20.02 1.60 30.88
N THR A 657 20.34 2.88 30.92
CA THR A 657 19.82 3.89 29.98
C THR A 657 20.85 4.12 28.86
N LEU A 658 20.43 3.88 27.62
CA LEU A 658 21.18 4.15 26.41
C LEU A 658 20.96 5.60 25.95
N LYS A 659 22.01 6.27 25.45
CA LYS A 659 22.04 7.70 25.16
C LYS A 659 22.26 8.00 23.69
N PHE A 660 21.58 9.01 23.17
CA PHE A 660 21.85 9.56 21.83
C PHE A 660 22.96 10.62 21.82
N GLU A 661 23.32 11.17 22.97
CA GLU A 661 24.37 12.19 23.12
C GLU A 661 25.31 11.82 24.25
N ALA A 662 26.61 11.96 24.00
CA ALA A 662 27.65 11.84 25.01
C ALA A 662 28.77 12.83 24.73
N ASN A 663 29.45 13.29 25.79
CA ASN A 663 30.64 14.14 25.68
C ASN A 663 31.86 13.35 25.17
N ASP A 664 31.94 12.06 25.56
CA ASP A 664 32.95 11.12 25.10
C ASP A 664 32.39 10.21 24.02
N LEU A 665 33.06 10.09 22.91
CA LEU A 665 32.71 9.20 21.79
C LEU A 665 32.81 7.70 22.15
N ASN A 666 33.59 7.39 23.17
CA ASN A 666 33.75 6.05 23.72
C ASN A 666 32.78 5.73 24.85
N ASP A 667 31.82 6.62 25.10
CA ASP A 667 30.77 6.36 26.11
C ASP A 667 30.09 5.02 25.79
N PRO A 668 30.12 4.02 26.69
CA PRO A 668 29.51 2.73 26.45
C PRO A 668 27.99 2.75 26.31
N ASP A 669 27.33 3.85 26.70
CA ASP A 669 25.89 4.02 26.57
C ASP A 669 25.48 4.70 25.25
N LEU A 670 26.45 5.17 24.45
CA LEU A 670 26.17 5.90 23.22
C LEU A 670 25.69 4.93 22.13
N ILE A 671 24.51 5.23 21.55
CA ILE A 671 23.84 4.41 20.53
C ILE A 671 23.69 5.10 19.18
N VAL A 672 24.48 6.14 18.91
CA VAL A 672 24.56 6.86 17.62
C VAL A 672 25.93 6.71 17.01
N GLY A 673 25.97 6.44 15.72
CA GLY A 673 27.22 6.25 14.96
C GLY A 673 27.82 4.85 15.13
N PRO A 674 29.15 4.72 14.95
CA PRO A 674 29.85 3.46 15.07
C PRO A 674 29.65 2.77 16.43
N ASN A 675 29.72 1.44 16.42
CA ASN A 675 29.56 0.59 17.61
C ASN A 675 28.21 0.70 18.37
N ALA A 676 27.17 1.32 17.78
CA ALA A 676 25.87 1.46 18.42
C ALA A 676 25.31 0.12 18.94
N MET A 677 25.34 -0.93 18.10
CA MET A 677 24.91 -2.28 18.48
C MET A 677 25.85 -2.90 19.53
N THR A 678 27.16 -2.81 19.33
CA THR A 678 28.16 -3.34 20.27
C THR A 678 27.98 -2.72 21.67
N ASN A 679 27.77 -1.41 21.72
CA ASN A 679 27.51 -0.71 22.98
C ASN A 679 26.20 -1.20 23.63
N ALA A 680 25.13 -1.32 22.88
CA ALA A 680 23.83 -1.76 23.39
C ALA A 680 23.87 -3.20 23.92
N LEU A 681 24.67 -4.09 23.31
CA LEU A 681 24.76 -5.51 23.68
C LEU A 681 25.69 -5.81 24.87
N ARG A 682 26.32 -4.80 25.50
CA ARG A 682 27.24 -5.05 26.63
C ARG A 682 26.60 -5.77 27.81
N ASP A 683 25.33 -5.50 28.08
CA ASP A 683 24.54 -6.06 29.20
C ASP A 683 23.09 -6.42 28.83
N ALA A 684 22.75 -6.31 27.56
CA ALA A 684 21.45 -6.67 27.02
C ALA A 684 21.63 -7.68 25.87
N SER A 685 20.70 -8.57 25.69
CA SER A 685 20.63 -9.46 24.52
C SER A 685 19.88 -8.80 23.37
N LEU A 686 20.00 -9.33 22.16
CA LEU A 686 19.26 -8.81 21.00
C LEU A 686 17.73 -8.85 21.23
N ILE A 687 17.22 -9.87 21.91
CA ILE A 687 15.80 -9.95 22.26
C ILE A 687 15.40 -8.86 23.26
N ASP A 688 16.28 -8.52 24.22
CA ASP A 688 16.03 -7.43 25.18
C ASP A 688 15.90 -6.08 24.43
N LEU A 689 16.75 -5.86 23.43
CA LEU A 689 16.69 -4.63 22.63
C LEU A 689 15.41 -4.57 21.78
N ILE A 690 15.04 -5.65 21.11
CA ILE A 690 13.78 -5.73 20.35
C ILE A 690 12.58 -5.54 21.28
N TYR A 691 12.59 -6.18 22.46
CA TYR A 691 11.56 -6.00 23.48
C TYR A 691 11.47 -4.55 23.97
N THR A 692 12.62 -3.93 24.25
CA THR A 692 12.73 -2.51 24.64
C THR A 692 12.04 -1.60 23.61
N PHE A 693 12.33 -1.82 22.33
CA PHE A 693 11.72 -1.03 21.26
C PHE A 693 10.21 -1.29 21.10
N GLY A 694 9.75 -2.48 21.44
CA GLY A 694 8.33 -2.83 21.41
C GLY A 694 7.49 -2.21 22.54
N VAL A 695 8.08 -2.04 23.73
CA VAL A 695 7.36 -1.54 24.93
C VAL A 695 7.48 -0.03 25.15
N HIS A 696 8.48 0.64 24.58
CA HIS A 696 8.65 2.08 24.69
C HIS A 696 7.89 2.85 23.61
N ASN A 697 7.31 3.99 23.99
CA ASN A 697 6.68 4.90 23.04
C ASN A 697 7.70 5.88 22.45
N PRO A 698 7.61 6.15 21.14
CA PRO A 698 8.31 7.27 20.53
C PRO A 698 7.68 8.61 20.94
N GLY A 699 8.31 9.74 20.56
CA GLY A 699 7.73 11.06 20.76
C GLY A 699 6.58 11.36 19.79
N ALA A 700 5.62 12.16 20.21
CA ALA A 700 4.56 12.67 19.34
C ALA A 700 5.11 13.72 18.35
N VAL A 701 4.58 13.72 17.12
CA VAL A 701 4.94 14.70 16.09
C VAL A 701 4.14 15.99 16.34
N THR A 702 4.66 16.83 17.22
CA THR A 702 4.01 18.07 17.65
C THR A 702 5.05 19.14 18.02
N LEU A 703 4.61 20.38 18.16
CA LEU A 703 5.46 21.47 18.64
C LEU A 703 6.02 21.18 20.03
N GLN A 704 7.21 21.72 20.30
CA GLN A 704 7.94 21.57 21.56
C GLN A 704 8.20 20.11 21.95
N ASN A 705 8.40 19.26 20.93
CA ASN A 705 8.76 17.85 21.15
C ASN A 705 9.95 17.37 20.29
N PHE A 706 10.65 18.27 19.60
CA PHE A 706 11.87 17.93 18.88
C PHE A 706 13.00 17.61 19.86
N PRO A 707 13.75 16.50 19.69
CA PRO A 707 14.81 16.11 20.62
C PRO A 707 15.87 17.20 20.81
N ASN A 708 16.17 17.58 22.05
CA ASN A 708 17.11 18.66 22.32
C ASN A 708 18.54 18.34 21.87
N TRP A 709 18.94 17.04 21.92
CA TRP A 709 20.23 16.61 21.43
C TRP A 709 20.40 16.82 19.91
N MET A 710 19.35 16.64 19.09
CA MET A 710 19.38 16.91 17.64
C MET A 710 19.54 18.40 17.31
N ARG A 711 19.24 19.29 18.23
CA ARG A 711 19.39 20.72 18.07
C ARG A 711 20.79 21.25 18.44
N ARG A 712 21.66 20.36 18.89
CA ARG A 712 23.07 20.62 19.25
C ARG A 712 23.96 19.43 18.88
N MET A 713 23.66 18.77 17.77
CA MET A 713 24.44 17.63 17.31
C MET A 713 25.87 18.06 16.96
N ARG A 714 26.82 17.24 17.32
CA ARG A 714 28.21 17.35 16.87
C ARG A 714 28.44 16.45 15.66
N ARG A 715 28.69 17.07 14.51
CA ARG A 715 29.05 16.31 13.31
C ARG A 715 30.43 15.72 13.48
N ARG A 716 30.57 14.49 13.03
CA ARG A 716 31.83 13.75 13.08
C ARG A 716 32.42 13.65 11.67
N THR A 717 33.74 13.81 11.59
CA THR A 717 34.53 13.40 10.43
C THR A 717 35.63 12.49 10.95
N GLY A 718 35.45 11.17 10.76
CA GLY A 718 36.31 10.18 11.41
C GLY A 718 36.19 10.22 12.94
N THR A 719 37.29 10.36 13.63
CA THR A 719 37.35 10.46 15.10
C THR A 719 37.25 11.91 15.64
N LYS A 720 37.15 12.94 14.77
CA LYS A 720 37.10 14.34 15.14
C LYS A 720 35.67 14.85 15.20
N LEU A 721 35.36 15.65 16.24
CA LEU A 721 34.14 16.43 16.37
C LEU A 721 34.38 17.80 15.73
N GLU A 722 33.86 18.04 14.52
CA GLU A 722 34.27 19.23 13.74
C GLU A 722 33.23 20.35 13.75
N GLU A 723 31.93 20.05 13.79
CA GLU A 723 30.91 21.06 13.57
C GLU A 723 29.71 20.79 14.47
N MET A 724 29.19 21.84 15.08
CA MET A 724 27.90 21.77 15.78
C MET A 724 26.77 22.14 14.80
N ILE A 725 25.71 21.35 14.75
CA ILE A 725 24.55 21.58 13.90
C ILE A 725 23.26 21.55 14.72
N ASP A 726 22.30 22.38 14.32
CA ASP A 726 20.90 22.34 14.78
C ASP A 726 20.06 21.73 13.65
N LEU A 727 19.71 20.45 13.77
CA LEU A 727 18.98 19.75 12.74
C LEU A 727 17.56 20.33 12.55
N ALA A 728 16.93 20.82 13.63
CA ALA A 728 15.62 21.45 13.55
C ALA A 728 15.66 22.77 12.73
N ALA A 729 16.68 23.59 12.95
CA ALA A 729 16.90 24.80 12.15
C ALA A 729 17.25 24.47 10.70
N ILE A 730 18.05 23.43 10.48
CA ILE A 730 18.41 22.97 9.12
C ILE A 730 17.17 22.47 8.39
N ASP A 731 16.30 21.70 9.00
CA ASP A 731 15.06 21.21 8.38
C ASP A 731 14.19 22.34 7.86
N ILE A 732 13.99 23.39 8.69
CA ILE A 732 13.27 24.59 8.29
C ILE A 732 13.96 25.28 7.09
N LEU A 733 15.28 25.48 7.20
CA LEU A 733 16.06 26.17 6.20
C LEU A 733 16.06 25.42 4.85
N ARG A 734 16.12 24.08 4.88
CA ARG A 734 16.06 23.26 3.67
C ARG A 734 14.74 23.38 2.94
N ASP A 735 13.61 23.38 3.64
CA ASP A 735 12.32 23.61 2.99
C ASP A 735 12.25 24.98 2.31
N ARG A 736 12.75 26.04 2.98
CA ARG A 736 12.83 27.39 2.42
C ARG A 736 13.77 27.46 1.21
N GLU A 737 14.98 26.90 1.33
CA GLU A 737 16.00 26.88 0.27
C GLU A 737 15.47 26.19 -1.00
N ARG A 738 14.71 25.11 -0.84
CA ARG A 738 14.20 24.31 -1.95
C ARG A 738 12.87 24.81 -2.48
N GLY A 739 12.41 25.95 -2.00
CA GLY A 739 11.17 26.58 -2.45
C GLY A 739 9.91 25.80 -2.11
N VAL A 740 9.94 25.03 -1.00
CA VAL A 740 8.72 24.45 -0.41
C VAL A 740 7.92 25.58 0.22
N PRO A 741 6.65 25.78 -0.15
CA PRO A 741 5.87 26.92 0.29
C PRO A 741 5.65 26.94 1.81
N ARG A 742 5.49 28.13 2.38
CA ARG A 742 5.02 28.34 3.75
C ARG A 742 3.66 27.64 3.96
N TYR A 743 3.34 27.30 5.22
CA TYR A 743 2.22 26.44 5.60
C TYR A 743 0.87 26.84 4.96
N ASN A 744 0.45 28.11 5.05
CA ASN A 744 -0.82 28.55 4.48
C ASN A 744 -0.86 28.48 2.96
N ARG A 745 0.25 28.82 2.28
CA ARG A 745 0.36 28.67 0.83
C ARG A 745 0.31 27.20 0.43
N PHE A 746 1.04 26.35 1.14
CA PHE A 746 1.02 24.90 0.94
C PHE A 746 -0.40 24.34 1.07
N ARG A 747 -1.13 24.70 2.13
CA ARG A 747 -2.53 24.27 2.31
C ARG A 747 -3.41 24.61 1.11
N LYS A 748 -3.31 25.84 0.61
CA LYS A 748 -4.08 26.28 -0.57
C LYS A 748 -3.76 25.42 -1.81
N LEU A 749 -2.47 25.14 -2.04
CA LEU A 749 -2.01 24.33 -3.17
C LEU A 749 -2.45 22.86 -3.04
N PHE A 750 -2.66 22.37 -1.82
CA PHE A 750 -3.19 21.05 -1.53
C PHE A 750 -4.70 21.04 -1.22
N HIS A 751 -5.43 22.06 -1.73
CA HIS A 751 -6.90 22.14 -1.65
C HIS A 751 -7.45 22.14 -0.22
N LYS A 752 -6.73 22.77 0.71
CA LYS A 752 -7.20 23.06 2.08
C LYS A 752 -7.36 24.57 2.28
N PRO A 753 -8.36 25.02 3.05
CA PRO A 753 -8.46 26.43 3.42
C PRO A 753 -7.25 26.85 4.25
N PRO A 754 -6.71 28.09 4.05
CA PRO A 754 -5.69 28.63 4.91
C PRO A 754 -6.26 28.90 6.31
N VAL A 755 -5.43 28.84 7.34
CA VAL A 755 -5.80 29.31 8.68
C VAL A 755 -5.72 30.85 8.73
N ARG A 756 -6.62 31.48 9.44
CA ARG A 756 -6.74 32.94 9.51
C ARG A 756 -6.05 33.54 10.73
N SER A 757 -5.89 32.72 11.76
CA SER A 757 -5.23 33.12 13.00
C SER A 757 -4.39 31.98 13.56
N PHE A 758 -3.56 32.29 14.55
CA PHE A 758 -2.76 31.29 15.24
C PHE A 758 -3.62 30.38 16.13
N GLU A 759 -4.76 30.87 16.62
CA GLU A 759 -5.74 30.10 17.38
C GLU A 759 -6.48 29.07 16.53
N GLU A 760 -6.62 29.30 15.21
CA GLU A 760 -7.10 28.27 14.27
C GLU A 760 -6.02 27.21 13.97
N MET A 761 -4.75 27.48 14.28
CA MET A 761 -3.63 26.60 14.02
C MET A 761 -3.38 25.63 15.18
N THR A 762 -3.56 26.10 16.41
CA THR A 762 -3.38 25.31 17.63
C THR A 762 -4.40 25.71 18.70
N SER A 763 -4.88 24.72 19.44
CA SER A 763 -5.78 24.94 20.60
C SER A 763 -5.05 25.41 21.86
N ASP A 764 -3.71 25.33 21.88
CA ASP A 764 -2.88 25.82 23.03
C ASP A 764 -2.65 27.33 22.93
N PRO A 765 -3.20 28.15 23.85
CA PRO A 765 -3.07 29.61 23.80
C PRO A 765 -1.63 30.12 23.94
N GLU A 766 -0.78 29.42 24.72
CA GLU A 766 0.63 29.81 24.89
C GLU A 766 1.43 29.51 23.61
N LEU A 767 1.13 28.43 22.93
CA LEU A 767 1.70 28.16 21.63
C LEU A 767 1.22 29.16 20.57
N ALA A 768 -0.06 29.51 20.54
CA ALA A 768 -0.60 30.53 19.64
C ALA A 768 0.07 31.89 19.85
N LYS A 769 0.31 32.29 21.14
CA LYS A 769 1.06 33.47 21.47
C LYS A 769 2.50 33.38 21.00
N THR A 770 3.20 32.28 21.23
CA THR A 770 4.59 32.08 20.81
C THR A 770 4.73 32.13 19.30
N LEU A 771 3.80 31.50 18.56
CA LEU A 771 3.75 31.56 17.10
C LEU A 771 3.60 33.00 16.61
N ARG A 772 2.75 33.80 17.27
CA ARG A 772 2.56 35.20 16.94
C ARG A 772 3.82 36.04 17.21
N GLU A 773 4.51 35.81 18.31
CA GLU A 773 5.77 36.47 18.64
C GLU A 773 6.87 36.15 17.61
N VAL A 774 6.94 34.92 17.13
CA VAL A 774 7.99 34.47 16.18
C VAL A 774 7.69 34.89 14.75
N TYR A 775 6.45 34.73 14.29
CA TYR A 775 6.11 34.90 12.88
C TYR A 775 5.34 36.19 12.55
N GLY A 776 4.67 36.80 13.53
CA GLY A 776 3.82 37.96 13.32
C GLY A 776 2.54 37.71 12.54
N HIS A 777 2.56 36.86 11.52
CA HIS A 777 1.40 36.55 10.66
C HIS A 777 1.34 35.05 10.31
N PRO A 778 0.15 34.40 10.27
CA PRO A 778 0.00 32.98 9.93
C PRO A 778 0.58 32.59 8.56
N ASP A 779 0.56 33.47 7.57
CA ASP A 779 1.11 33.19 6.23
C ASP A 779 2.63 33.03 6.19
N LYS A 780 3.33 33.53 7.24
CA LYS A 780 4.79 33.37 7.36
C LYS A 780 5.23 32.07 8.02
N VAL A 781 4.31 31.28 8.56
CA VAL A 781 4.63 30.06 9.31
C VAL A 781 5.24 29.03 8.36
N ASP A 782 6.36 28.45 8.75
CA ASP A 782 7.01 27.37 8.01
C ASP A 782 6.12 26.14 7.90
N LEU A 783 6.25 25.37 6.81
CA LEU A 783 5.45 24.16 6.60
C LEU A 783 5.58 23.19 7.77
N MET A 784 6.81 22.85 8.19
CA MET A 784 7.05 21.91 9.28
C MET A 784 6.42 22.39 10.60
N VAL A 785 6.56 23.66 10.92
CA VAL A 785 5.99 24.26 12.15
C VAL A 785 4.46 24.23 12.10
N GLY A 786 3.86 24.60 10.98
CA GLY A 786 2.42 24.54 10.78
C GLY A 786 1.85 23.12 10.86
N MET A 787 2.55 22.12 10.30
CA MET A 787 2.15 20.71 10.39
C MET A 787 2.23 20.19 11.83
N TYR A 788 3.21 20.63 12.62
CA TYR A 788 3.35 20.22 14.03
C TYR A 788 2.38 20.95 14.97
N ALA A 789 1.93 22.14 14.57
CA ALA A 789 0.92 22.91 15.30
C ALA A 789 -0.51 22.42 15.03
N GLU A 790 -0.76 21.89 13.83
CA GLU A 790 -2.07 21.42 13.40
C GLU A 790 -2.52 20.23 14.22
N GLU A 791 -3.72 20.31 14.84
CA GLU A 791 -4.33 19.17 15.52
C GLU A 791 -4.63 18.06 14.52
N PRO A 792 -4.03 16.86 14.66
CA PRO A 792 -4.24 15.77 13.72
C PRO A 792 -5.67 15.24 13.79
N PRO A 793 -6.17 14.58 12.71
CA PRO A 793 -7.40 13.80 12.78
C PRO A 793 -7.34 12.73 13.88
N GLU A 794 -8.50 12.31 14.38
CA GLU A 794 -8.58 11.27 15.39
C GLU A 794 -7.84 9.99 14.95
N GLY A 795 -6.94 9.49 15.79
CA GLY A 795 -6.12 8.33 15.51
C GLY A 795 -4.93 8.56 14.57
N PHE A 796 -4.63 9.81 14.19
CA PHE A 796 -3.47 10.14 13.39
C PHE A 796 -2.26 10.51 14.24
N GLY A 797 -1.08 10.00 13.83
CA GLY A 797 0.20 10.37 14.41
C GLY A 797 0.81 11.65 13.83
N PHE A 798 0.20 12.27 12.80
CA PHE A 798 0.64 13.52 12.17
C PHE A 798 -0.53 14.25 11.49
N SER A 799 -0.30 15.49 11.03
CA SER A 799 -1.33 16.40 10.53
C SER A 799 -2.01 15.93 9.23
N ASP A 800 -3.27 16.35 9.00
CA ASP A 800 -3.97 16.16 7.72
C ASP A 800 -3.29 16.91 6.54
N THR A 801 -2.54 17.98 6.82
CA THR A 801 -1.76 18.67 5.78
C THR A 801 -0.63 17.80 5.25
N ALA A 802 0.13 17.11 6.12
CA ALA A 802 1.13 16.13 5.72
C ALA A 802 0.48 14.92 5.03
N PHE A 803 -0.66 14.47 5.53
CA PHE A 803 -1.41 13.34 4.98
C PHE A 803 -1.80 13.53 3.52
N ARG A 804 -2.02 14.76 3.05
CA ARG A 804 -2.32 15.03 1.64
C ARG A 804 -1.19 14.65 0.68
N VAL A 805 0.05 14.90 1.06
CA VAL A 805 1.21 14.42 0.28
C VAL A 805 1.34 12.90 0.42
N PHE A 806 1.13 12.40 1.64
CA PHE A 806 1.22 10.97 1.92
C PHE A 806 0.24 10.15 1.04
N ILE A 807 -1.05 10.51 1.02
CA ILE A 807 -2.06 9.78 0.22
C ILE A 807 -1.78 9.88 -1.29
N LEU A 808 -1.20 11.01 -1.75
CA LEU A 808 -0.80 11.19 -3.15
C LEU A 808 0.36 10.27 -3.52
N MET A 809 1.43 10.28 -2.72
CA MET A 809 2.71 9.70 -3.11
C MET A 809 2.85 8.22 -2.70
N ALA A 810 2.34 7.78 -1.53
CA ALA A 810 2.54 6.43 -1.05
C ALA A 810 1.98 5.36 -2.01
N SER A 811 0.73 5.53 -2.46
CA SER A 811 0.13 4.60 -3.43
C SER A 811 0.74 4.74 -4.83
N ARG A 812 1.20 5.95 -5.22
CA ARG A 812 1.87 6.19 -6.49
C ARG A 812 3.19 5.42 -6.60
N ARG A 813 3.96 5.33 -5.52
CA ARG A 813 5.22 4.58 -5.47
C ARG A 813 5.04 3.11 -5.87
N LEU A 814 4.02 2.45 -5.33
CA LEU A 814 3.67 1.08 -5.70
C LEU A 814 3.10 1.00 -7.12
N LYS A 815 2.24 1.95 -7.49
CA LYS A 815 1.50 1.93 -8.77
C LYS A 815 2.36 2.24 -9.97
N SER A 816 3.40 3.03 -9.82
CA SER A 816 4.32 3.41 -10.89
C SER A 816 5.40 2.36 -11.17
N ASP A 817 5.64 1.45 -10.24
CA ASP A 817 6.71 0.47 -10.29
C ASP A 817 6.22 -0.85 -10.91
N ARG A 818 6.84 -1.28 -12.02
CA ARG A 818 6.46 -2.52 -12.71
C ARG A 818 6.62 -3.76 -11.83
N PHE A 819 7.59 -3.78 -10.92
CA PHE A 819 7.83 -4.93 -10.06
C PHE A 819 6.74 -5.11 -8.98
N TYR A 820 6.00 -4.07 -8.66
CA TYR A 820 4.78 -4.20 -7.84
C TYR A 820 3.51 -4.35 -8.69
N THR A 821 3.58 -4.08 -10.00
CA THR A 821 2.42 -4.07 -10.90
C THR A 821 2.53 -5.16 -11.97
N ASP A 822 2.90 -4.83 -13.21
CA ASP A 822 2.89 -5.74 -14.35
C ASP A 822 3.74 -6.99 -14.14
N ASP A 823 4.87 -6.86 -13.46
CA ASP A 823 5.84 -7.94 -13.19
C ASP A 823 5.68 -8.58 -11.80
N TYR A 824 4.65 -8.20 -11.03
CA TYR A 824 4.29 -8.91 -9.80
C TYR A 824 3.60 -10.23 -10.15
N THR A 825 4.37 -11.16 -10.68
CA THR A 825 3.90 -12.43 -11.24
C THR A 825 4.77 -13.60 -10.79
N PRO A 826 4.25 -14.84 -10.84
CA PRO A 826 5.06 -16.02 -10.56
C PRO A 826 6.24 -16.25 -11.52
N ALA A 827 6.26 -15.60 -12.68
CA ALA A 827 7.38 -15.66 -13.62
C ALA A 827 8.62 -14.90 -13.10
N VAL A 828 8.39 -13.81 -12.35
CA VAL A 828 9.45 -12.97 -11.77
C VAL A 828 9.77 -13.35 -10.33
N TYR A 829 8.73 -13.50 -9.49
CA TYR A 829 8.85 -13.76 -8.05
C TYR A 829 8.85 -15.23 -7.65
N THR A 830 8.47 -16.14 -8.56
CA THR A 830 7.97 -17.49 -8.26
C THR A 830 6.67 -17.49 -7.47
N GLN A 831 5.94 -18.61 -7.47
CA GLN A 831 4.75 -18.72 -6.62
C GLN A 831 5.14 -18.81 -5.14
N ALA A 832 6.25 -19.50 -4.82
CA ALA A 832 6.75 -19.60 -3.45
C ALA A 832 7.13 -18.24 -2.86
N GLY A 833 7.72 -17.35 -3.68
CA GLY A 833 8.03 -15.98 -3.28
C GLY A 833 6.78 -15.13 -3.04
N ILE A 834 5.78 -15.21 -3.92
CA ILE A 834 4.49 -14.51 -3.73
C ILE A 834 3.78 -15.02 -2.47
N ASP A 835 3.76 -16.35 -2.27
CA ASP A 835 3.16 -16.95 -1.07
C ASP A 835 3.88 -16.50 0.20
N TRP A 836 5.21 -16.32 0.15
CA TRP A 836 5.97 -15.76 1.27
C TRP A 836 5.54 -14.33 1.58
N ILE A 837 5.46 -13.46 0.59
CA ILE A 837 5.02 -12.08 0.76
C ILE A 837 3.59 -12.05 1.32
N ASP A 838 2.68 -12.82 0.74
CA ASP A 838 1.26 -12.80 1.08
C ASP A 838 1.00 -13.31 2.52
N ASN A 839 1.77 -14.28 3.00
CA ASN A 839 1.56 -14.90 4.30
C ASN A 839 2.39 -14.30 5.45
N ASN A 840 3.24 -13.30 5.17
CA ASN A 840 4.09 -12.69 6.19
C ASN A 840 3.76 -11.21 6.41
N ASN A 841 4.00 -10.74 7.63
CA ASN A 841 3.87 -9.37 8.11
C ASN A 841 4.97 -9.10 9.17
N MET A 842 5.02 -7.91 9.76
CA MET A 842 6.04 -7.59 10.76
C MET A 842 6.02 -8.55 11.96
N THR A 843 4.83 -8.95 12.42
CA THR A 843 4.69 -9.92 13.53
C THR A 843 5.32 -11.28 13.17
N THR A 844 5.04 -11.81 11.98
CA THR A 844 5.59 -13.12 11.57
C THR A 844 7.10 -13.06 11.33
N VAL A 845 7.62 -11.92 10.83
CA VAL A 845 9.08 -11.71 10.71
C VAL A 845 9.73 -11.72 12.08
N LEU A 846 9.22 -10.96 13.04
CA LEU A 846 9.72 -10.95 14.42
C LEU A 846 9.67 -12.35 15.05
N LEU A 847 8.55 -13.06 14.94
CA LEU A 847 8.40 -14.39 15.53
C LEU A 847 9.26 -15.47 14.86
N ARG A 848 9.63 -15.32 13.59
CA ARG A 848 10.57 -16.22 12.90
C ARG A 848 11.96 -16.15 13.51
N HIS A 849 12.40 -14.96 13.84
CA HIS A 849 13.74 -14.71 14.34
C HIS A 849 13.84 -14.67 15.87
N PHE A 850 12.74 -14.34 16.55
CA PHE A 850 12.60 -14.24 18.01
C PHE A 850 11.31 -14.93 18.47
N PRO A 851 11.23 -16.28 18.41
CA PRO A 851 10.02 -17.03 18.76
C PRO A 851 9.59 -16.85 20.23
N GLU A 852 10.52 -16.44 21.09
CA GLU A 852 10.27 -16.13 22.49
C GLU A 852 9.26 -14.99 22.69
N LEU A 853 9.13 -14.09 21.72
CA LEU A 853 8.16 -12.98 21.75
C LEU A 853 6.70 -13.43 21.51
N THR A 854 6.47 -14.72 21.25
CA THR A 854 5.12 -15.26 20.97
C THR A 854 4.06 -14.87 22.02
N PRO A 855 4.31 -14.94 23.35
CA PRO A 855 3.28 -14.60 24.35
C PRO A 855 2.83 -13.13 24.29
N ILE A 856 3.70 -12.24 23.82
CA ILE A 856 3.42 -10.81 23.70
C ILE A 856 2.77 -10.50 22.37
N LEU A 857 3.39 -10.93 21.26
CA LEU A 857 2.97 -10.57 19.92
C LEU A 857 1.63 -11.21 19.51
N GLN A 858 1.28 -12.39 20.04
CA GLN A 858 -0.06 -12.97 19.83
C GLN A 858 -1.21 -12.13 20.42
N ARG A 859 -0.92 -11.31 21.42
CA ARG A 859 -1.89 -10.41 22.05
C ARG A 859 -1.83 -8.98 21.53
N THR A 860 -0.88 -8.69 20.66
CA THR A 860 -0.65 -7.36 20.08
C THR A 860 -1.26 -7.31 18.69
N PRO A 861 -2.23 -6.42 18.44
CA PRO A 861 -2.94 -6.40 17.17
C PRO A 861 -2.05 -5.97 15.98
N ASN A 862 -0.97 -5.24 16.26
CA ASN A 862 -0.02 -4.74 15.27
C ASN A 862 1.36 -4.59 15.92
N ALA A 863 2.41 -5.11 15.28
CA ALA A 863 3.77 -5.10 15.82
C ALA A 863 4.33 -3.69 16.11
N PHE A 864 3.81 -2.66 15.46
CA PHE A 864 4.19 -1.24 15.66
C PHE A 864 3.35 -0.51 16.70
N ALA A 865 2.30 -1.14 17.23
CA ALA A 865 1.58 -0.65 18.40
C ALA A 865 2.35 -0.97 19.69
N PRO A 866 2.12 -0.24 20.81
CA PRO A 866 2.79 -0.52 22.07
C PRO A 866 2.54 -1.96 22.54
N TRP A 867 3.60 -2.71 22.83
CA TRP A 867 3.47 -4.06 23.37
C TRP A 867 3.05 -4.01 24.83
N LYS A 868 2.06 -4.80 25.16
CA LYS A 868 1.59 -4.89 26.55
C LYS A 868 2.52 -5.78 27.36
N VAL A 869 3.10 -5.23 28.39
CA VAL A 869 3.81 -5.98 29.42
C VAL A 869 2.81 -6.89 30.14
N SER A 870 3.11 -8.18 30.24
CA SER A 870 2.24 -9.17 30.88
C SER A 870 2.33 -9.09 32.40
#